data_76d496a0a17f016cd3e46a076f7eb6e3
#
_entry.id   76d496a0a17f016cd3e46a076f7eb6e3
#
_cell.length_a   1.000
_cell.length_b   1.000
_cell.length_c   1.000
_cell.angle_alpha   90.00
_cell.angle_beta   90.00
_cell.angle_gamma   90.00
#
_symmetry.space_group_name_H-M   'P 1'
#
loop_
_entity.id
_entity.type
_entity.pdbx_description
1 polymer ?
#
loop_
_entity_poly.entity_id
_entity_poly.type
_entity_poly.pdbx_seq_one_letter_code
_entity_poly.pdbx_strand_id
1 'polypeptide(L)'
;MNANLRNFALWVIIVLLLLALFTLFQNPGTRTTAQDISFSQLLSEVDSGRVRDVVIQGPEIHGTFANGTSFQTYAPSDPTLVQKLYSKGVSITARPQQDNVPWFVSLLVSWLPFIALIGVWIFLSRQMQGAGGKALGFGKSRAKLLAEAHGRVTFEDVAGVDEAKQDLQEIVEFLRDPGKFQRLGGRIPRGVLLVGPPGTGKTLIARAVAGEANVPFFTISGSDFVEMFVGVGASRVRDMFEQAKKNAPCIIFIDEIDAVGRHRGAGLGGGNDEREQTLNQLLVEMDGFEANEGIILIAATNRPDVLDPALLRPGRFDRQVVVPNPDVVGRENILKVHVRKVPLAPDVNLKTIARGTPGFSGADLMNLVNEAALMAARRNKRMVMQAEFEDAKDKVMMGAERRSLVMTDEEKMLTAYHEGGHAIVALNVKATDPVHKATIIPRGRALGMVMQLPERDKLSMSREQMTSRLAIMMGGRVAEEMVFGKEKVTSGAASDIEQATKLARLMVTRWGLSDKLGTVAYGENQDEVFLGYQVSRQQNISEATAQTIDAEVRKLVEAGNAEATQILNDKRSDLEVLARGLLEFETLTGDEIKDLINGKRPVRESVIEPTTPRGSAVPPAGKPRSAPPPTGEVAPQPQG
;
A
#
# COMPACT_ATOMS: atom_id res chain seq x y z
N MET A 1 41.10 -27.45 -13.49
CA MET A 1 40.90 -28.39 -12.36
C MET A 1 39.64 -27.92 -11.62
N ASN A 2 38.60 -28.75 -11.65
CA ASN A 2 37.29 -28.39 -11.09
C ASN A 2 37.39 -28.02 -9.60
N ALA A 3 36.72 -26.97 -9.15
CA ALA A 3 36.76 -26.51 -7.78
C ALA A 3 36.46 -27.61 -6.74
N ASN A 4 35.64 -28.58 -7.10
CA ASN A 4 35.31 -29.73 -6.28
C ASN A 4 36.51 -30.70 -6.10
N LEU A 5 37.36 -30.86 -7.13
CA LEU A 5 38.56 -31.70 -7.05
C LEU A 5 39.65 -31.07 -6.16
N ARG A 6 39.76 -29.73 -6.17
CA ARG A 6 40.69 -28.97 -5.32
C ARG A 6 40.28 -29.04 -3.84
N ASN A 7 39.01 -28.95 -3.57
CA ASN A 7 38.48 -29.06 -2.21
C ASN A 7 38.58 -30.49 -1.68
N PHE A 8 38.36 -31.52 -2.52
CA PHE A 8 38.55 -32.92 -2.18
C PHE A 8 40.01 -33.21 -1.85
N ALA A 9 40.96 -32.73 -2.68
CA ALA A 9 42.40 -32.89 -2.42
C ALA A 9 42.83 -32.23 -1.10
N LEU A 10 42.32 -31.07 -0.76
CA LEU A 10 42.54 -30.39 0.52
C LEU A 10 42.05 -31.23 1.71
N TRP A 11 40.89 -31.84 1.61
CA TRP A 11 40.33 -32.71 2.65
C TRP A 11 41.16 -34.00 2.83
N VAL A 12 41.62 -34.59 1.74
CA VAL A 12 42.53 -35.78 1.78
C VAL A 12 43.83 -35.42 2.49
N ILE A 13 44.41 -34.25 2.22
CA ILE A 13 45.66 -33.80 2.88
C ILE A 13 45.42 -33.57 4.39
N ILE A 14 44.28 -32.97 4.78
CA ILE A 14 43.95 -32.75 6.18
C ILE A 14 43.76 -34.07 6.93
N VAL A 15 43.08 -35.05 6.32
CA VAL A 15 42.88 -36.37 6.91
C VAL A 15 44.24 -37.13 7.05
N LEU A 16 45.11 -37.04 6.06
CA LEU A 16 46.46 -37.64 6.12
C LEU A 16 47.35 -36.99 7.18
N LEU A 17 47.27 -35.66 7.33
CA LEU A 17 47.97 -34.92 8.38
C LEU A 17 47.47 -35.29 9.79
N LEU A 18 46.16 -35.44 9.97
CA LEU A 18 45.58 -35.90 11.24
C LEU A 18 45.95 -37.35 11.55
N LEU A 19 46.02 -38.22 10.54
CA LEU A 19 46.49 -39.60 10.68
C LEU A 19 47.97 -39.65 11.06
N ALA A 20 48.83 -38.83 10.44
CA ALA A 20 50.24 -38.70 10.78
C ALA A 20 50.45 -38.17 12.19
N LEU A 21 49.64 -37.16 12.60
CA LEU A 21 49.69 -36.62 13.96
C LEU A 21 49.25 -37.69 14.98
N PHE A 22 48.23 -38.47 14.68
CA PHE A 22 47.74 -39.57 15.52
C PHE A 22 48.78 -40.67 15.71
N THR A 23 49.54 -41.05 14.67
CA THR A 23 50.61 -42.03 14.78
C THR A 23 51.82 -41.53 15.58
N LEU A 24 52.08 -40.22 15.58
CA LEU A 24 53.14 -39.58 16.38
C LEU A 24 52.81 -39.57 17.89
N PHE A 25 51.54 -39.57 18.28
CA PHE A 25 51.12 -39.62 19.69
C PHE A 25 50.92 -41.04 20.23
N GLN A 26 51.00 -42.09 19.43
CA GLN A 26 51.04 -43.46 19.91
C GLN A 26 52.46 -43.82 20.33
N ASN A 27 52.79 -43.62 21.63
CA ASN A 27 54.02 -44.19 22.22
C ASN A 27 53.92 -45.71 22.23
N PRO A 28 54.78 -46.45 21.55
CA PRO A 28 54.90 -47.92 21.72
C PRO A 28 55.60 -48.14 23.05
N GLY A 29 54.83 -48.32 24.13
CA GLY A 29 55.38 -48.84 25.36
C GLY A 29 56.07 -50.15 25.08
N THR A 30 57.36 -50.30 25.45
CA THR A 30 58.15 -51.48 25.38
C THR A 30 57.47 -52.64 26.06
N ARG A 31 56.89 -53.57 25.29
CA ARG A 31 56.38 -54.86 25.78
C ARG A 31 57.58 -55.74 26.10
N THR A 32 57.94 -55.82 27.38
CA THR A 32 58.79 -56.93 27.89
C THR A 32 57.94 -58.21 27.76
N THR A 33 58.46 -59.22 27.06
CA THR A 33 57.82 -60.55 26.89
C THR A 33 57.79 -61.24 28.24
N ALA A 34 56.65 -61.23 28.93
CA ALA A 34 56.45 -62.05 30.14
C ALA A 34 56.24 -63.51 29.72
N GLN A 35 56.81 -64.43 30.45
CA GLN A 35 56.66 -65.87 30.20
C GLN A 35 55.37 -66.36 30.80
N ASP A 36 54.51 -67.01 30.01
CA ASP A 36 53.30 -67.67 30.51
C ASP A 36 53.64 -68.90 31.29
N ILE A 37 53.27 -69.00 32.54
CA ILE A 37 53.45 -70.16 33.40
C ILE A 37 52.08 -70.63 33.96
N SER A 38 52.03 -71.94 34.24
CA SER A 38 50.80 -72.47 34.85
C SER A 38 50.70 -72.07 36.32
N PHE A 39 49.44 -71.95 36.82
CA PHE A 39 49.19 -71.61 38.22
C PHE A 39 49.86 -72.58 39.22
N SER A 40 49.93 -73.87 38.88
CA SER A 40 50.61 -74.86 39.70
C SER A 40 52.11 -74.61 39.74
N GLN A 41 52.67 -74.16 38.60
CA GLN A 41 54.06 -73.73 38.51
C GLN A 41 54.35 -72.50 39.39
N LEU A 42 53.45 -71.50 39.36
CA LEU A 42 53.57 -70.35 40.25
C LEU A 42 53.64 -70.80 41.72
N LEU A 43 52.72 -71.67 42.15
CA LEU A 43 52.72 -72.15 43.52
C LEU A 43 54.02 -72.85 43.92
N SER A 44 54.58 -73.67 43.02
CA SER A 44 55.86 -74.35 43.31
C SER A 44 57.07 -73.40 43.36
N GLU A 45 57.02 -72.30 42.54
CA GLU A 45 58.10 -71.30 42.52
C GLU A 45 57.95 -70.35 43.76
N VAL A 46 56.73 -70.08 44.26
CA VAL A 46 56.51 -69.40 45.50
C VAL A 46 56.93 -70.21 46.70
N ASP A 47 56.67 -71.49 46.73
CA ASP A 47 57.15 -72.40 47.77
C ASP A 47 58.68 -72.50 47.84
N SER A 48 59.34 -72.40 46.70
CA SER A 48 60.80 -72.41 46.56
C SER A 48 61.43 -71.03 46.84
N GLY A 49 60.67 -69.99 47.16
CA GLY A 49 61.15 -68.66 47.44
C GLY A 49 61.74 -67.90 46.23
N ARG A 50 61.44 -68.32 45.00
CA ARG A 50 62.00 -67.76 43.78
C ARG A 50 61.13 -66.64 43.13
N VAL A 51 59.98 -66.25 43.74
CA VAL A 51 59.12 -65.19 43.30
C VAL A 51 59.40 -63.96 44.15
N ARG A 52 59.71 -62.81 43.49
CA ARG A 52 60.06 -61.55 44.14
C ARG A 52 58.79 -60.64 44.41
N ASP A 53 58.02 -60.40 43.37
CA ASP A 53 56.80 -59.58 43.48
C ASP A 53 55.72 -60.16 42.58
N VAL A 54 54.47 -59.82 42.97
CA VAL A 54 53.27 -60.29 42.26
C VAL A 54 52.25 -59.13 42.20
N VAL A 55 51.73 -58.87 41.02
CA VAL A 55 50.62 -57.92 40.78
C VAL A 55 49.39 -58.74 40.43
N ILE A 56 48.37 -58.64 41.25
CA ILE A 56 47.06 -59.29 41.09
C ILE A 56 46.10 -58.30 40.43
N GLN A 57 45.57 -58.66 39.26
CA GLN A 57 44.62 -57.84 38.50
C GLN A 57 43.42 -58.68 38.10
N GLY A 58 42.46 -58.79 39.01
CA GLY A 58 41.36 -59.74 38.87
C GLY A 58 41.87 -61.17 38.86
N PRO A 59 41.57 -62.03 37.86
CA PRO A 59 42.03 -63.39 37.74
C PRO A 59 43.47 -63.47 37.14
N GLU A 60 44.02 -62.40 36.59
CA GLU A 60 45.36 -62.33 36.03
C GLU A 60 46.37 -61.95 37.08
N ILE A 61 47.50 -62.72 37.11
CA ILE A 61 48.60 -62.50 38.02
C ILE A 61 49.88 -62.31 37.18
N HIS A 62 50.45 -61.14 37.35
CA HIS A 62 51.77 -60.80 36.75
C HIS A 62 52.77 -60.73 37.87
N GLY A 63 53.96 -61.28 37.63
CA GLY A 63 54.97 -61.18 38.67
C GLY A 63 56.35 -61.23 38.07
N THR A 64 57.36 -61.00 38.96
CA THR A 64 58.79 -61.16 38.58
C THR A 64 59.47 -62.18 39.49
N PHE A 65 60.23 -63.06 38.89
CA PHE A 65 61.05 -63.97 39.60
C PHE A 65 62.32 -63.29 40.20
N ALA A 66 62.97 -63.91 41.15
CA ALA A 66 64.20 -63.38 41.75
C ALA A 66 65.34 -63.20 40.76
N ASN A 67 65.34 -63.87 39.59
CA ASN A 67 66.28 -63.69 38.51
C ASN A 67 65.97 -62.55 37.53
N GLY A 68 64.84 -61.77 37.82
CA GLY A 68 64.48 -60.64 37.00
C GLY A 68 63.58 -60.94 35.77
N THR A 69 63.25 -62.21 35.52
CA THR A 69 62.32 -62.56 34.42
C THR A 69 60.87 -62.34 34.84
N SER A 70 60.05 -61.65 33.97
CA SER A 70 58.63 -61.46 34.24
C SER A 70 57.79 -62.63 33.77
N PHE A 71 56.83 -63.03 34.56
CA PHE A 71 55.84 -64.04 34.25
C PHE A 71 54.42 -63.60 34.33
N GLN A 72 53.56 -64.29 33.66
CA GLN A 72 52.09 -64.07 33.73
C GLN A 72 51.44 -65.43 33.90
N THR A 73 50.39 -65.46 34.73
CA THR A 73 49.57 -66.64 34.96
C THR A 73 48.15 -66.27 35.26
N TYR A 74 47.26 -67.24 35.16
CA TYR A 74 45.82 -67.05 35.46
C TYR A 74 45.48 -67.86 36.75
N ALA A 75 45.00 -67.18 37.77
CA ALA A 75 44.63 -67.83 38.99
C ALA A 75 43.11 -68.03 39.07
N PRO A 76 42.61 -69.20 39.46
CA PRO A 76 41.24 -69.37 39.89
C PRO A 76 41.01 -68.59 41.20
N SER A 77 39.76 -68.24 41.50
CA SER A 77 39.43 -67.56 42.73
C SER A 77 39.76 -68.40 43.98
N ASP A 78 41.02 -68.33 44.43
CA ASP A 78 41.51 -69.00 45.61
C ASP A 78 41.72 -68.00 46.76
N PRO A 79 40.88 -67.99 47.82
CA PRO A 79 41.01 -67.09 48.96
C PRO A 79 42.31 -67.26 49.74
N THR A 80 42.94 -68.41 49.63
CA THR A 80 44.16 -68.74 50.39
C THR A 80 45.48 -68.30 49.69
N LEU A 81 45.41 -67.91 48.43
CA LEU A 81 46.56 -67.51 47.62
C LEU A 81 47.27 -66.29 48.20
N VAL A 82 46.55 -65.23 48.56
CA VAL A 82 47.12 -64.00 49.16
C VAL A 82 47.86 -64.34 50.46
N GLN A 83 47.29 -65.25 51.28
CA GLN A 83 47.88 -65.66 52.56
C GLN A 83 49.15 -66.48 52.34
N LYS A 84 49.18 -67.35 51.36
CA LYS A 84 50.37 -68.12 50.97
C LYS A 84 51.46 -67.22 50.44
N LEU A 85 51.16 -66.27 49.58
CA LEU A 85 52.15 -65.29 49.04
C LEU A 85 52.75 -64.45 50.16
N TYR A 86 51.87 -63.97 51.10
CA TYR A 86 52.30 -63.13 52.22
C TYR A 86 53.22 -63.92 53.19
N SER A 87 52.88 -65.19 53.51
CA SER A 87 53.65 -66.02 54.43
C SER A 87 55.04 -66.37 53.88
N LYS A 88 55.26 -66.30 52.54
CA LYS A 88 56.54 -66.53 51.88
C LYS A 88 57.33 -65.27 51.54
N GLY A 89 56.82 -64.09 51.99
CA GLY A 89 57.51 -62.80 51.86
C GLY A 89 57.47 -62.18 50.46
N VAL A 90 56.53 -62.62 49.61
CA VAL A 90 56.36 -62.04 48.25
C VAL A 90 55.65 -60.70 48.37
N SER A 91 56.12 -59.65 47.67
CA SER A 91 55.49 -58.36 47.59
C SER A 91 54.22 -58.42 46.74
N ILE A 92 53.04 -58.05 47.32
CA ILE A 92 51.76 -58.16 46.61
C ILE A 92 51.24 -56.79 46.33
N THR A 93 50.91 -56.48 45.04
CA THR A 93 50.25 -55.29 44.58
C THR A 93 48.89 -55.68 43.92
N ALA A 94 47.79 -55.10 44.37
CA ALA A 94 46.50 -55.34 43.73
C ALA A 94 46.15 -54.11 42.81
N ARG A 95 45.68 -54.38 41.63
CA ARG A 95 45.17 -53.36 40.68
C ARG A 95 43.75 -53.73 40.26
N PRO A 96 42.88 -52.74 40.04
CA PRO A 96 41.55 -53.00 39.55
C PRO A 96 41.59 -53.61 38.18
N GLN A 97 40.60 -54.44 37.85
CA GLN A 97 40.42 -55.07 36.55
C GLN A 97 40.10 -53.97 35.53
N GLN A 98 40.86 -53.86 34.49
CA GLN A 98 40.53 -52.99 33.36
C GLN A 98 39.62 -53.80 32.41
N ASP A 99 38.37 -53.33 32.22
CA ASP A 99 37.49 -53.85 31.19
C ASP A 99 38.11 -53.51 29.81
N ASN A 100 38.53 -54.50 29.08
CA ASN A 100 39.05 -54.36 27.75
C ASN A 100 37.91 -54.03 26.78
N VAL A 101 37.47 -52.74 26.78
CA VAL A 101 36.58 -52.25 25.72
C VAL A 101 37.40 -52.28 24.41
N PRO A 102 36.89 -52.90 23.34
CA PRO A 102 37.60 -52.95 22.06
C PRO A 102 37.98 -51.52 21.63
N TRP A 103 39.22 -51.32 21.21
CA TRP A 103 39.79 -50.01 20.88
C TRP A 103 38.95 -49.21 19.88
N PHE A 104 38.26 -49.89 18.97
CA PHE A 104 37.39 -49.27 17.98
C PHE A 104 36.10 -48.68 18.64
N VAL A 105 35.60 -49.27 19.73
CA VAL A 105 34.44 -48.75 20.48
C VAL A 105 34.84 -47.47 21.22
N SER A 106 36.01 -47.46 21.87
CA SER A 106 36.49 -46.25 22.55
C SER A 106 36.78 -45.12 21.55
N LEU A 107 37.28 -45.45 20.36
CA LEU A 107 37.49 -44.52 19.27
C LEU A 107 36.16 -43.96 18.76
N LEU A 108 35.16 -44.83 18.57
CA LEU A 108 33.85 -44.44 18.09
C LEU A 108 33.14 -43.54 19.09
N VAL A 109 33.20 -43.84 20.40
CA VAL A 109 32.63 -43.00 21.45
C VAL A 109 33.34 -41.65 21.54
N SER A 110 34.68 -41.62 21.39
CA SER A 110 35.47 -40.37 21.43
C SER A 110 35.21 -39.47 20.23
N TRP A 111 34.91 -40.03 19.06
CA TRP A 111 34.67 -39.28 17.81
C TRP A 111 33.21 -38.94 17.59
N LEU A 112 32.27 -39.59 18.30
CA LEU A 112 30.82 -39.35 18.17
C LEU A 112 30.44 -37.88 18.38
N PRO A 113 30.96 -37.13 19.37
CA PRO A 113 30.71 -35.70 19.52
C PRO A 113 31.19 -34.87 18.34
N PHE A 114 32.35 -35.21 17.77
CA PHE A 114 32.92 -34.53 16.61
C PHE A 114 32.09 -34.78 15.33
N ILE A 115 31.66 -36.02 15.13
CA ILE A 115 30.80 -36.40 13.99
C ILE A 115 29.44 -35.69 14.13
N ALA A 116 28.86 -35.62 15.34
CA ALA A 116 27.65 -34.90 15.61
C ALA A 116 27.81 -33.41 15.34
N LEU A 117 28.93 -32.80 15.77
CA LEU A 117 29.23 -31.38 15.52
C LEU A 117 29.40 -31.09 14.01
N ILE A 118 30.08 -31.96 13.26
CA ILE A 118 30.20 -31.87 11.81
C ILE A 118 28.83 -32.05 11.14
N GLY A 119 27.97 -32.95 11.61
CA GLY A 119 26.62 -33.14 11.12
C GLY A 119 25.76 -31.90 11.34
N VAL A 120 25.81 -31.33 12.54
CA VAL A 120 25.13 -30.06 12.86
C VAL A 120 25.68 -28.91 12.01
N TRP A 121 27.00 -28.85 11.81
CA TRP A 121 27.60 -27.82 10.96
C TRP A 121 27.18 -27.96 9.49
N ILE A 122 27.14 -29.17 8.94
CA ILE A 122 26.66 -29.45 7.57
C ILE A 122 25.15 -29.09 7.47
N PHE A 123 24.38 -29.45 8.49
CA PHE A 123 22.95 -29.10 8.53
C PHE A 123 22.74 -27.58 8.56
N LEU A 124 23.43 -26.86 9.43
CA LEU A 124 23.41 -25.41 9.52
C LEU A 124 23.92 -24.74 8.22
N SER A 125 25.00 -25.25 7.64
CA SER A 125 25.54 -24.70 6.39
C SER A 125 24.59 -24.93 5.21
N ARG A 126 23.89 -26.07 5.13
CA ARG A 126 22.81 -26.30 4.15
C ARG A 126 21.61 -25.40 4.37
N GLN A 127 21.24 -25.16 5.63
CA GLN A 127 20.16 -24.24 5.97
C GLN A 127 20.54 -22.79 5.65
N MET A 128 21.77 -22.38 5.91
CA MET A 128 22.31 -21.07 5.53
C MET A 128 22.45 -20.90 4.01
N GLN A 129 22.80 -21.91 3.26
CA GLN A 129 22.82 -21.88 1.78
C GLN A 129 21.40 -21.74 1.20
N GLY A 130 20.39 -22.35 1.81
CA GLY A 130 18.98 -22.15 1.46
C GLY A 130 18.46 -20.75 1.83
N ALA A 131 18.96 -20.13 2.88
CA ALA A 131 18.62 -18.77 3.30
C ALA A 131 19.39 -17.71 2.49
N GLY A 132 20.65 -17.98 2.11
CA GLY A 132 21.47 -17.08 1.29
C GLY A 132 20.91 -16.87 -0.12
N GLY A 133 20.23 -17.87 -0.70
CA GLY A 133 19.51 -17.72 -1.97
C GLY A 133 18.31 -16.77 -1.89
N LYS A 134 17.68 -16.65 -0.73
CA LYS A 134 16.60 -15.65 -0.51
C LYS A 134 17.15 -14.25 -0.21
N ALA A 135 18.28 -14.13 0.46
CA ALA A 135 18.94 -12.85 0.71
C ALA A 135 19.47 -12.19 -0.58
N LEU A 136 19.92 -12.95 -1.56
CA LEU A 136 20.29 -12.46 -2.90
C LEU A 136 19.08 -12.07 -3.76
N GLY A 137 17.85 -12.41 -3.34
CA GLY A 137 16.62 -12.05 -4.02
C GLY A 137 16.05 -10.67 -3.62
N PHE A 138 16.54 -10.04 -2.56
CA PHE A 138 16.03 -8.73 -2.10
C PHE A 138 16.33 -7.58 -3.07
N GLY A 139 17.38 -7.68 -3.89
CA GLY A 139 17.73 -6.69 -4.90
C GLY A 139 17.06 -6.87 -6.26
N LYS A 140 16.27 -7.94 -6.47
CA LYS A 140 15.56 -8.13 -7.74
C LYS A 140 14.37 -7.19 -7.83
N SER A 141 14.22 -6.57 -8.99
CA SER A 141 13.09 -5.70 -9.29
C SER A 141 11.77 -6.44 -9.13
N ARG A 142 10.80 -5.76 -8.49
CA ARG A 142 9.39 -6.19 -8.47
C ARG A 142 8.63 -5.72 -9.70
N ALA A 143 9.32 -5.13 -10.68
CA ALA A 143 8.71 -4.69 -11.92
C ALA A 143 7.94 -5.86 -12.55
N LYS A 144 6.65 -5.65 -12.78
CA LYS A 144 5.77 -6.62 -13.40
C LYS A 144 5.81 -6.35 -14.91
N LEU A 145 6.32 -7.32 -15.66
CA LEU A 145 6.04 -7.37 -17.08
C LEU A 145 4.54 -7.69 -17.23
N LEU A 146 3.75 -6.73 -17.65
CA LEU A 146 2.37 -6.99 -18.04
C LEU A 146 2.38 -7.73 -19.38
N ALA A 147 2.55 -9.07 -19.30
CA ALA A 147 2.35 -9.92 -20.45
C ALA A 147 0.87 -9.87 -20.87
N GLU A 148 0.62 -9.96 -22.17
CA GLU A 148 -0.66 -9.73 -22.89
C GLU A 148 -1.88 -10.58 -22.46
N ALA A 149 -1.80 -11.35 -21.37
CA ALA A 149 -2.84 -12.29 -20.94
C ALA A 149 -4.19 -11.63 -20.52
N HIS A 150 -4.26 -10.30 -20.38
CA HIS A 150 -5.44 -9.60 -19.84
C HIS A 150 -6.08 -8.58 -20.78
N GLY A 151 -5.95 -8.73 -22.10
CA GLY A 151 -6.54 -7.81 -23.07
C GLY A 151 -5.72 -6.51 -23.22
N ARG A 152 -5.42 -6.19 -24.46
CA ARG A 152 -4.62 -5.01 -24.82
C ARG A 152 -5.45 -3.76 -24.60
N VAL A 153 -4.97 -2.84 -23.76
CA VAL A 153 -5.57 -1.51 -23.59
C VAL A 153 -5.06 -0.60 -24.70
N THR A 154 -5.97 0.06 -25.43
CA THR A 154 -5.65 1.00 -26.51
C THR A 154 -6.22 2.39 -26.21
N PHE A 155 -5.96 3.36 -27.08
CA PHE A 155 -6.54 4.71 -26.94
C PHE A 155 -8.07 4.74 -27.06
N GLU A 156 -8.70 3.69 -27.57
CA GLU A 156 -10.16 3.55 -27.56
C GLU A 156 -10.76 3.30 -26.17
N ASP A 157 -9.95 2.75 -25.26
CA ASP A 157 -10.35 2.50 -23.87
C ASP A 157 -10.10 3.71 -22.96
N VAL A 158 -9.39 4.73 -23.46
CA VAL A 158 -9.11 5.98 -22.76
C VAL A 158 -10.00 7.08 -23.35
N ALA A 159 -10.74 7.79 -22.52
CA ALA A 159 -11.62 8.86 -22.95
C ALA A 159 -11.42 10.12 -22.10
N GLY A 160 -11.79 11.29 -22.61
CA GLY A 160 -11.81 12.56 -21.89
C GLY A 160 -10.47 13.19 -21.60
N VAL A 161 -9.42 12.84 -22.35
CA VAL A 161 -8.05 13.36 -22.24
C VAL A 161 -7.42 13.47 -23.63
N ASP A 162 -8.13 14.08 -24.56
CA ASP A 162 -7.77 14.06 -25.99
C ASP A 162 -6.46 14.82 -26.26
N GLU A 163 -6.19 15.92 -25.56
CA GLU A 163 -4.92 16.66 -25.65
C GLU A 163 -3.75 15.78 -25.18
N ALA A 164 -3.89 15.10 -24.06
CA ALA A 164 -2.85 14.20 -23.56
C ALA A 164 -2.62 13.01 -24.50
N LYS A 165 -3.67 12.50 -25.16
CA LYS A 165 -3.51 11.47 -26.20
C LYS A 165 -2.74 11.99 -27.40
N GLN A 166 -3.04 13.21 -27.85
CA GLN A 166 -2.36 13.84 -28.99
C GLN A 166 -0.88 14.03 -28.68
N ASP A 167 -0.53 14.52 -27.50
CA ASP A 167 0.86 14.67 -27.07
C ASP A 167 1.62 13.33 -27.02
N LEU A 168 0.92 12.26 -26.62
CA LEU A 168 1.51 10.94 -26.51
C LEU A 168 1.51 10.16 -27.83
N GLN A 169 0.75 10.59 -28.85
CA GLN A 169 0.70 9.96 -30.17
C GLN A 169 2.08 9.97 -30.85
N GLU A 170 2.86 11.04 -30.68
CA GLU A 170 4.22 11.13 -31.21
C GLU A 170 5.11 10.01 -30.66
N ILE A 171 4.93 9.65 -29.38
CA ILE A 171 5.67 8.58 -28.73
C ILE A 171 5.30 7.23 -29.31
N VAL A 172 4.00 7.00 -29.55
CA VAL A 172 3.52 5.79 -30.22
C VAL A 172 4.10 5.65 -31.62
N GLU A 173 4.09 6.74 -32.40
CA GLU A 173 4.66 6.74 -33.75
C GLU A 173 6.16 6.44 -33.74
N PHE A 174 6.89 7.00 -32.79
CA PHE A 174 8.32 6.72 -32.66
C PHE A 174 8.59 5.26 -32.30
N LEU A 175 7.88 4.71 -31.33
CA LEU A 175 8.07 3.31 -30.92
C LEU A 175 7.75 2.35 -32.08
N ARG A 176 6.82 2.73 -32.97
CA ARG A 176 6.46 1.96 -34.18
C ARG A 176 7.49 2.09 -35.30
N ASP A 177 7.97 3.31 -35.56
CA ASP A 177 8.95 3.62 -36.63
C ASP A 177 9.96 4.69 -36.17
N PRO A 178 11.02 4.29 -35.44
CA PRO A 178 12.08 5.20 -35.01
C PRO A 178 12.82 5.87 -36.19
N GLY A 179 12.91 5.18 -37.34
CA GLY A 179 13.64 5.64 -38.50
C GLY A 179 13.09 6.91 -39.16
N LYS A 180 11.77 7.14 -39.03
CA LYS A 180 11.09 8.34 -39.55
C LYS A 180 11.63 9.61 -38.90
N PHE A 181 11.84 9.60 -37.59
CA PHE A 181 12.28 10.76 -36.81
C PHE A 181 13.79 10.99 -36.91
N GLN A 182 14.59 9.92 -36.94
CA GLN A 182 16.05 9.99 -37.04
C GLN A 182 16.51 10.64 -38.36
N ARG A 183 15.82 10.39 -39.49
CA ARG A 183 16.14 10.97 -40.79
C ARG A 183 16.05 12.50 -40.83
N LEU A 184 15.22 13.08 -39.98
CA LEU A 184 15.02 14.54 -39.87
C LEU A 184 15.85 15.16 -38.74
N GLY A 185 16.68 14.38 -38.03
CA GLY A 185 17.49 14.85 -36.90
C GLY A 185 16.68 15.13 -35.63
N GLY A 186 15.39 14.75 -35.61
CA GLY A 186 14.54 14.88 -34.44
C GLY A 186 15.00 13.97 -33.31
N ARG A 187 15.09 14.53 -32.11
CA ARG A 187 15.35 13.76 -30.87
C ARG A 187 14.06 13.61 -30.12
N ILE A 188 13.70 12.36 -29.76
CA ILE A 188 12.52 12.08 -28.98
C ILE A 188 12.84 12.20 -27.50
N PRO A 189 11.86 12.64 -26.69
CA PRO A 189 12.01 12.70 -25.25
C PRO A 189 12.32 11.31 -24.70
N ARG A 190 13.35 11.22 -23.85
CA ARG A 190 13.71 9.97 -23.17
C ARG A 190 12.72 9.63 -22.06
N GLY A 191 12.10 10.66 -21.48
CA GLY A 191 11.16 10.53 -20.41
C GLY A 191 9.97 11.47 -20.54
N VAL A 192 8.81 10.99 -20.11
CA VAL A 192 7.55 11.72 -20.05
C VAL A 192 7.02 11.68 -18.64
N LEU A 193 6.68 12.85 -18.11
CA LEU A 193 6.04 12.98 -16.82
C LEU A 193 4.55 13.26 -17.00
N LEU A 194 3.70 12.34 -16.56
CA LEU A 194 2.26 12.53 -16.49
C LEU A 194 1.89 13.20 -15.17
N VAL A 195 1.30 14.39 -15.26
CA VAL A 195 0.94 15.22 -14.12
C VAL A 195 -0.57 15.40 -14.07
N GLY A 196 -1.18 15.27 -12.89
CA GLY A 196 -2.61 15.56 -12.74
C GLY A 196 -3.20 14.99 -11.45
N PRO A 197 -4.45 15.35 -11.13
CA PRO A 197 -5.15 14.85 -9.95
C PRO A 197 -5.22 13.32 -9.89
N PRO A 198 -5.42 12.73 -8.70
CA PRO A 198 -5.63 11.28 -8.58
C PRO A 198 -6.91 10.86 -9.33
N GLY A 199 -6.89 9.64 -9.88
CA GLY A 199 -8.04 9.08 -10.57
C GLY A 199 -8.30 9.56 -12.00
N THR A 200 -7.45 10.43 -12.57
CA THR A 200 -7.61 10.96 -13.95
C THR A 200 -7.18 9.99 -15.04
N GLY A 201 -6.64 8.82 -14.68
CA GLY A 201 -6.30 7.77 -15.67
C GLY A 201 -4.84 7.79 -16.16
N LYS A 202 -3.90 8.41 -15.43
CA LYS A 202 -2.47 8.47 -15.79
C LYS A 202 -1.86 7.08 -16.07
N THR A 203 -2.10 6.12 -15.20
CA THR A 203 -1.66 4.73 -15.37
C THR A 203 -2.33 4.06 -16.57
N LEU A 204 -3.61 4.37 -16.82
CA LEU A 204 -4.38 3.82 -17.94
C LEU A 204 -3.85 4.33 -19.29
N ILE A 205 -3.59 5.63 -19.40
CA ILE A 205 -3.06 6.22 -20.65
C ILE A 205 -1.64 5.71 -20.94
N ALA A 206 -0.79 5.55 -19.92
CA ALA A 206 0.55 4.97 -20.10
C ALA A 206 0.48 3.53 -20.65
N ARG A 207 -0.45 2.72 -20.14
CA ARG A 207 -0.73 1.37 -20.67
C ARG A 207 -1.27 1.41 -22.09
N ALA A 208 -2.13 2.39 -22.39
CA ALA A 208 -2.69 2.55 -23.72
C ALA A 208 -1.60 2.94 -24.76
N VAL A 209 -0.63 3.75 -24.39
CA VAL A 209 0.54 4.07 -25.24
C VAL A 209 1.31 2.79 -25.58
N ALA A 210 1.59 1.93 -24.59
CA ALA A 210 2.30 0.67 -24.83
C ALA A 210 1.45 -0.30 -25.71
N GLY A 211 0.17 -0.38 -25.42
CA GLY A 211 -0.76 -1.18 -26.21
C GLY A 211 -0.89 -0.67 -27.64
N GLU A 212 -0.98 0.61 -27.84
CA GLU A 212 -1.08 1.22 -29.17
C GLU A 212 0.23 1.04 -29.96
N ALA A 213 1.40 1.22 -29.30
CA ALA A 213 2.70 1.02 -29.91
C ALA A 213 3.08 -0.47 -30.11
N ASN A 214 2.38 -1.40 -29.50
CA ASN A 214 2.67 -2.84 -29.49
C ASN A 214 4.04 -3.19 -28.89
N VAL A 215 4.37 -2.58 -27.76
CA VAL A 215 5.64 -2.80 -27.05
C VAL A 215 5.42 -3.34 -25.63
N PRO A 216 6.41 -4.05 -25.06
CA PRO A 216 6.35 -4.50 -23.67
C PRO A 216 6.19 -3.32 -22.70
N PHE A 217 5.42 -3.55 -21.62
CA PHE A 217 5.14 -2.55 -20.59
C PHE A 217 5.62 -3.06 -19.23
N PHE A 218 6.65 -2.40 -18.68
CA PHE A 218 7.16 -2.65 -17.34
C PHE A 218 6.56 -1.64 -16.38
N THR A 219 5.91 -2.09 -15.32
CA THR A 219 5.30 -1.20 -14.32
C THR A 219 5.86 -1.45 -12.94
N ILE A 220 6.12 -0.37 -12.22
CA ILE A 220 6.55 -0.37 -10.83
C ILE A 220 5.99 0.87 -10.14
N SER A 221 5.70 0.77 -8.83
CA SER A 221 5.38 1.94 -8.01
C SER A 221 6.65 2.58 -7.45
N GLY A 222 6.70 3.89 -7.37
CA GLY A 222 7.76 4.61 -6.67
C GLY A 222 7.94 4.14 -5.22
N SER A 223 6.85 3.75 -4.57
CA SER A 223 6.89 3.17 -3.22
C SER A 223 7.63 1.83 -3.14
N ASP A 224 7.69 1.05 -4.22
CA ASP A 224 8.43 -0.22 -4.27
C ASP A 224 9.95 -0.04 -4.20
N PHE A 225 10.43 1.16 -4.44
CA PHE A 225 11.84 1.50 -4.32
C PHE A 225 12.24 1.97 -2.91
N VAL A 226 11.26 2.34 -2.07
CA VAL A 226 11.52 2.80 -0.70
C VAL A 226 11.56 1.59 0.23
N GLU A 227 12.75 1.24 0.70
CA GLU A 227 12.98 0.11 1.61
C GLU A 227 13.75 0.59 2.85
N MET A 228 13.73 -0.23 3.90
CA MET A 228 14.47 0.10 5.14
C MET A 228 15.99 -0.17 5.02
N PHE A 229 16.42 -0.93 4.02
CA PHE A 229 17.82 -1.31 3.84
C PHE A 229 18.46 -0.47 2.74
N VAL A 230 19.53 0.23 3.09
CA VAL A 230 20.29 1.08 2.17
C VAL A 230 20.81 0.28 0.98
N GLY A 231 20.59 0.80 -0.23
CA GLY A 231 21.06 0.24 -1.50
C GLY A 231 20.14 -0.77 -2.17
N VAL A 232 19.06 -1.24 -1.50
CA VAL A 232 18.10 -2.18 -2.11
C VAL A 232 17.28 -1.49 -3.18
N GLY A 233 16.80 -0.27 -2.94
CA GLY A 233 16.08 0.53 -3.92
C GLY A 233 16.91 0.81 -5.17
N ALA A 234 18.15 1.23 -4.99
CA ALA A 234 19.10 1.47 -6.09
C ALA A 234 19.39 0.18 -6.91
N SER A 235 19.48 -0.97 -6.26
CA SER A 235 19.66 -2.27 -6.94
C SER A 235 18.43 -2.65 -7.76
N ARG A 236 17.21 -2.38 -7.27
CA ARG A 236 15.97 -2.61 -8.01
C ARG A 236 15.83 -1.71 -9.23
N VAL A 237 16.23 -0.44 -9.09
CA VAL A 237 16.28 0.49 -10.23
C VAL A 237 17.18 -0.10 -11.32
N ARG A 238 18.41 -0.48 -10.99
CA ARG A 238 19.37 -1.05 -11.95
C ARG A 238 18.82 -2.32 -12.62
N ASP A 239 18.29 -3.25 -11.84
CA ASP A 239 17.73 -4.51 -12.37
C ASP A 239 16.56 -4.25 -13.34
N MET A 240 15.67 -3.29 -12.99
CA MET A 240 14.56 -2.89 -13.88
C MET A 240 15.07 -2.35 -15.21
N PHE A 241 16.05 -1.46 -15.19
CA PHE A 241 16.63 -0.89 -16.42
C PHE A 241 17.38 -1.93 -17.26
N GLU A 242 18.08 -2.87 -16.61
CA GLU A 242 18.71 -4.01 -17.29
C GLU A 242 17.68 -4.95 -17.97
N GLN A 243 16.54 -5.18 -17.30
CA GLN A 243 15.45 -5.97 -17.88
C GLN A 243 14.82 -5.25 -19.07
N ALA A 244 14.62 -3.94 -18.98
CA ALA A 244 14.10 -3.13 -20.08
C ALA A 244 15.04 -3.14 -21.29
N LYS A 245 16.35 -3.00 -21.08
CA LYS A 245 17.36 -3.07 -22.17
C LYS A 245 17.33 -4.42 -22.92
N LYS A 246 17.04 -5.50 -22.22
CA LYS A 246 16.89 -6.84 -22.84
C LYS A 246 15.62 -7.01 -23.66
N ASN A 247 14.62 -6.17 -23.42
CA ASN A 247 13.29 -6.25 -24.05
C ASN A 247 12.97 -5.00 -24.90
N ALA A 248 13.95 -4.24 -25.30
CA ALA A 248 13.76 -3.08 -26.16
C ALA A 248 13.27 -3.47 -27.58
N PRO A 249 12.34 -2.72 -28.20
CA PRO A 249 11.73 -1.49 -27.69
C PRO A 249 10.66 -1.75 -26.61
N CYS A 250 10.62 -0.92 -25.55
CA CYS A 250 9.69 -1.09 -24.44
C CYS A 250 9.39 0.24 -23.72
N ILE A 251 8.36 0.21 -22.88
CA ILE A 251 8.03 1.31 -21.97
C ILE A 251 8.28 0.89 -20.53
N ILE A 252 8.99 1.72 -19.77
CA ILE A 252 9.08 1.64 -18.31
C ILE A 252 8.11 2.66 -17.73
N PHE A 253 7.20 2.21 -16.87
CA PHE A 253 6.25 3.07 -16.20
C PHE A 253 6.51 3.08 -14.69
N ILE A 254 6.72 4.28 -14.13
CA ILE A 254 6.89 4.49 -12.69
C ILE A 254 5.69 5.27 -12.18
N ASP A 255 4.81 4.62 -11.44
CA ASP A 255 3.70 5.30 -10.78
C ASP A 255 4.16 5.94 -9.47
N GLU A 256 3.51 7.01 -9.04
CA GLU A 256 3.83 7.72 -7.79
C GLU A 256 5.32 8.05 -7.65
N ILE A 257 5.93 8.62 -8.70
CA ILE A 257 7.36 8.94 -8.70
C ILE A 257 7.76 9.88 -7.55
N ASP A 258 6.83 10.66 -7.02
CA ASP A 258 7.01 11.55 -5.88
C ASP A 258 7.36 10.81 -4.57
N ALA A 259 7.14 9.50 -4.50
CA ALA A 259 7.61 8.69 -3.37
C ALA A 259 9.14 8.64 -3.28
N VAL A 260 9.85 8.66 -4.42
CA VAL A 260 11.32 8.62 -4.51
C VAL A 260 11.90 9.97 -4.89
N GLY A 261 11.22 10.70 -5.77
CA GLY A 261 11.71 11.91 -6.42
C GLY A 261 11.57 13.21 -5.63
N ARG A 262 11.38 13.20 -4.33
CA ARG A 262 11.25 14.42 -3.51
C ARG A 262 12.53 15.22 -3.41
N HIS A 263 12.38 16.55 -3.21
CA HIS A 263 13.45 17.50 -2.90
C HIS A 263 14.35 17.02 -1.76
N ARG A 264 15.66 17.28 -1.91
CA ARG A 264 16.71 17.00 -0.93
C ARG A 264 16.54 17.92 0.28
N GLY A 265 16.73 17.40 1.50
CA GLY A 265 16.84 18.20 2.72
C GLY A 265 15.57 18.36 3.57
N ALA A 266 14.45 17.71 3.25
CA ALA A 266 13.21 17.85 4.04
C ALA A 266 13.06 16.83 5.19
N GLY A 267 14.13 16.32 5.80
CA GLY A 267 13.99 15.40 6.93
C GLY A 267 15.28 15.09 7.69
N LEU A 268 15.23 15.26 9.00
CA LEU A 268 16.23 14.78 9.94
C LEU A 268 15.90 13.32 10.33
N GLY A 269 16.42 12.33 9.56
CA GLY A 269 16.25 10.91 9.90
C GLY A 269 16.78 9.97 8.83
N GLY A 270 17.39 8.86 9.23
CA GLY A 270 18.11 7.89 8.39
C GLY A 270 17.33 7.18 7.27
N GLY A 271 16.06 7.54 7.00
CA GLY A 271 15.29 7.07 5.86
C GLY A 271 15.44 7.92 4.60
N ASN A 272 16.14 9.07 4.68
CA ASN A 272 16.35 9.95 3.54
C ASN A 272 17.54 9.51 2.69
N ASP A 273 18.58 8.93 3.29
CA ASP A 273 19.80 8.51 2.59
C ASP A 273 19.50 7.41 1.54
N GLU A 274 18.59 6.51 1.85
CA GLU A 274 18.19 5.44 0.92
C GLU A 274 17.41 5.99 -0.26
N ARG A 275 16.48 6.94 -0.02
CA ARG A 275 15.72 7.59 -1.09
C ARG A 275 16.63 8.41 -2.01
N GLU A 276 17.57 9.17 -1.44
CA GLU A 276 18.54 9.93 -2.22
C GLU A 276 19.45 9.04 -3.04
N GLN A 277 19.90 7.92 -2.49
CA GLN A 277 20.70 6.93 -3.23
C GLN A 277 19.90 6.33 -4.38
N THR A 278 18.63 6.02 -4.14
CA THR A 278 17.74 5.46 -5.16
C THR A 278 17.44 6.49 -6.26
N LEU A 279 17.17 7.74 -5.88
CA LEU A 279 17.00 8.85 -6.84
C LEU A 279 18.26 9.05 -7.67
N ASN A 280 19.44 9.11 -7.04
CA ASN A 280 20.69 9.26 -7.76
C ASN A 280 20.93 8.10 -8.72
N GLN A 281 20.62 6.85 -8.35
CA GLN A 281 20.71 5.71 -9.25
C GLN A 281 19.72 5.85 -10.43
N LEU A 282 18.49 6.29 -10.17
CA LEU A 282 17.51 6.55 -11.24
C LEU A 282 18.03 7.60 -12.24
N LEU A 283 18.61 8.70 -11.74
CA LEU A 283 19.20 9.74 -12.58
C LEU A 283 20.38 9.22 -13.41
N VAL A 284 21.23 8.37 -12.82
CA VAL A 284 22.37 7.74 -13.53
C VAL A 284 21.88 6.81 -14.64
N GLU A 285 20.87 5.97 -14.36
CA GLU A 285 20.31 5.07 -15.37
C GLU A 285 19.63 5.85 -16.52
N MET A 286 18.91 6.94 -16.20
CA MET A 286 18.29 7.80 -17.21
C MET A 286 19.34 8.50 -18.09
N ASP A 287 20.41 9.00 -17.50
CA ASP A 287 21.51 9.65 -18.24
C ASP A 287 22.29 8.65 -19.10
N GLY A 288 22.35 7.38 -18.67
CA GLY A 288 23.03 6.26 -19.32
C GLY A 288 22.30 5.67 -20.54
N PHE A 289 21.11 6.15 -20.90
CA PHE A 289 20.43 5.71 -22.11
C PHE A 289 21.00 6.38 -23.36
N GLU A 290 21.27 5.58 -24.37
CA GLU A 290 21.51 6.11 -25.71
C GLU A 290 20.18 6.42 -26.41
N ALA A 291 20.14 7.49 -27.20
CA ALA A 291 18.93 7.95 -27.90
C ALA A 291 18.30 6.90 -28.84
N ASN A 292 18.99 5.80 -29.11
CA ASN A 292 18.61 4.77 -30.08
C ASN A 292 18.15 3.44 -29.45
N GLU A 293 18.14 3.33 -28.13
CA GLU A 293 17.81 2.05 -27.46
C GLU A 293 16.31 1.70 -27.53
N GLY A 294 15.42 2.62 -27.96
CA GLY A 294 14.00 2.37 -28.10
C GLY A 294 13.26 2.20 -26.76
N ILE A 295 13.85 2.65 -25.67
CA ILE A 295 13.24 2.59 -24.33
C ILE A 295 12.72 3.98 -23.98
N ILE A 296 11.46 4.06 -23.56
CA ILE A 296 10.85 5.30 -23.09
C ILE A 296 10.43 5.13 -21.64
N LEU A 297 10.84 6.08 -20.80
CA LEU A 297 10.43 6.14 -19.41
C LEU A 297 9.21 7.04 -19.28
N ILE A 298 8.11 6.52 -18.74
CA ILE A 298 6.92 7.30 -18.39
C ILE A 298 6.79 7.29 -16.88
N ALA A 299 6.69 8.45 -16.25
CA ALA A 299 6.39 8.54 -14.82
C ALA A 299 5.07 9.25 -14.58
N ALA A 300 4.40 8.95 -13.48
CA ALA A 300 3.17 9.62 -13.07
C ALA A 300 3.31 10.20 -11.66
N THR A 301 2.77 11.41 -11.46
CA THR A 301 2.68 12.05 -10.15
C THR A 301 1.39 12.83 -10.00
N ASN A 302 0.91 12.91 -8.76
CA ASN A 302 -0.16 13.81 -8.38
C ASN A 302 0.38 15.15 -7.81
N ARG A 303 1.68 15.21 -7.52
CA ARG A 303 2.34 16.33 -6.86
C ARG A 303 3.64 16.73 -7.55
N PRO A 304 3.57 17.43 -8.68
CA PRO A 304 4.75 17.89 -9.40
C PRO A 304 5.58 18.89 -8.57
N ASP A 305 4.96 19.60 -7.64
CA ASP A 305 5.54 20.62 -6.75
C ASP A 305 6.63 20.07 -5.83
N VAL A 306 6.56 18.78 -5.47
CA VAL A 306 7.52 18.16 -4.55
C VAL A 306 8.68 17.46 -5.23
N LEU A 307 8.70 17.40 -6.57
CA LEU A 307 9.74 16.69 -7.31
C LEU A 307 11.06 17.45 -7.34
N ASP A 308 12.17 16.71 -7.26
CA ASP A 308 13.51 17.26 -7.41
C ASP A 308 13.68 17.84 -8.84
N PRO A 309 14.08 19.11 -8.99
CA PRO A 309 14.30 19.74 -10.29
C PRO A 309 15.29 18.99 -11.18
N ALA A 310 16.17 18.17 -10.59
CA ALA A 310 17.09 17.34 -11.34
C ALA A 310 16.39 16.31 -12.23
N LEU A 311 15.19 15.85 -11.86
CA LEU A 311 14.38 14.95 -12.69
C LEU A 311 13.82 15.65 -13.95
N LEU A 312 13.57 16.96 -13.85
CA LEU A 312 12.93 17.76 -14.91
C LEU A 312 13.94 18.39 -15.87
N ARG A 313 15.24 18.07 -15.72
CA ARG A 313 16.27 18.57 -16.64
C ARG A 313 16.17 17.89 -18.01
N PRO A 314 16.51 18.62 -19.10
CA PRO A 314 16.59 18.04 -20.43
C PRO A 314 17.45 16.78 -20.47
N GLY A 315 16.99 15.76 -21.19
CA GLY A 315 17.60 14.42 -21.24
C GLY A 315 17.04 13.42 -20.23
N ARG A 316 16.10 13.85 -19.37
CA ARG A 316 15.41 13.02 -18.36
C ARG A 316 13.92 13.05 -18.60
N PHE A 317 13.11 13.69 -17.74
CA PHE A 317 11.70 13.94 -18.04
C PHE A 317 11.56 15.24 -18.85
N ASP A 318 11.85 15.13 -20.12
CA ASP A 318 11.87 16.26 -21.05
C ASP A 318 10.49 16.82 -21.35
N ARG A 319 9.48 15.97 -21.31
CA ARG A 319 8.10 16.31 -21.62
C ARG A 319 7.22 16.12 -20.41
N GLN A 320 6.41 17.14 -20.12
CA GLN A 320 5.34 17.06 -19.13
C GLN A 320 4.01 17.06 -19.86
N VAL A 321 3.18 16.05 -19.59
CA VAL A 321 1.83 15.92 -20.13
C VAL A 321 0.85 16.04 -18.98
N VAL A 322 -0.02 17.04 -19.06
CA VAL A 322 -1.03 17.28 -18.03
C VAL A 322 -2.26 16.44 -18.34
N VAL A 323 -2.72 15.68 -17.35
CA VAL A 323 -3.95 14.87 -17.40
C VAL A 323 -4.94 15.47 -16.41
N PRO A 324 -5.74 16.48 -16.80
CA PRO A 324 -6.65 17.17 -15.91
C PRO A 324 -7.91 16.33 -15.61
N ASN A 325 -8.76 16.84 -14.71
CA ASN A 325 -10.11 16.28 -14.59
C ASN A 325 -10.87 16.51 -15.92
N PRO A 326 -11.69 15.52 -16.34
CA PRO A 326 -12.40 15.61 -17.60
C PRO A 326 -13.48 16.69 -17.58
N ASP A 327 -13.67 17.37 -18.71
CA ASP A 327 -14.79 18.25 -18.98
C ASP A 327 -16.11 17.47 -19.14
N VAL A 328 -17.23 18.17 -19.35
CA VAL A 328 -18.55 17.52 -19.53
C VAL A 328 -18.55 16.48 -20.66
N VAL A 329 -17.89 16.80 -21.78
CA VAL A 329 -17.83 15.88 -22.94
C VAL A 329 -16.95 14.67 -22.62
N GLY A 330 -15.83 14.92 -21.98
CA GLY A 330 -14.90 13.88 -21.50
C GLY A 330 -15.60 12.95 -20.51
N ARG A 331 -16.35 13.50 -19.53
CA ARG A 331 -17.11 12.68 -18.58
C ARG A 331 -18.18 11.82 -19.27
N GLU A 332 -18.88 12.36 -20.25
CA GLU A 332 -19.84 11.56 -21.03
C GLU A 332 -19.14 10.42 -21.77
N ASN A 333 -17.98 10.67 -22.38
CA ASN A 333 -17.21 9.65 -23.08
C ASN A 333 -16.63 8.59 -22.13
N ILE A 334 -16.15 9.00 -20.96
CA ILE A 334 -15.69 8.09 -19.90
C ILE A 334 -16.84 7.19 -19.43
N LEU A 335 -18.03 7.78 -19.18
CA LEU A 335 -19.22 7.01 -18.81
C LEU A 335 -19.57 5.98 -19.88
N LYS A 336 -19.52 6.35 -21.18
CA LYS A 336 -19.76 5.41 -22.30
C LYS A 336 -18.81 4.21 -22.26
N VAL A 337 -17.55 4.42 -21.88
CA VAL A 337 -16.58 3.32 -21.74
C VAL A 337 -16.95 2.41 -20.57
N HIS A 338 -17.27 2.97 -19.40
CA HIS A 338 -17.52 2.18 -18.19
C HIS A 338 -18.85 1.42 -18.22
N VAL A 339 -19.87 1.94 -18.94
CA VAL A 339 -21.17 1.28 -19.06
C VAL A 339 -21.22 0.15 -20.09
N ARG A 340 -20.18 -0.05 -20.89
CA ARG A 340 -20.15 -1.11 -21.93
C ARG A 340 -20.54 -2.51 -21.42
N LYS A 341 -20.27 -2.78 -20.14
CA LYS A 341 -20.52 -4.09 -19.49
C LYS A 341 -21.74 -4.07 -18.56
N VAL A 342 -22.48 -2.96 -18.51
CA VAL A 342 -23.62 -2.78 -17.60
C VAL A 342 -24.91 -2.74 -18.40
N PRO A 343 -25.93 -3.54 -18.07
CA PRO A 343 -27.22 -3.48 -18.74
C PRO A 343 -27.96 -2.20 -18.36
N LEU A 344 -28.07 -1.26 -19.30
CA LEU A 344 -28.77 0.02 -19.12
C LEU A 344 -30.20 -0.05 -19.62
N ALA A 345 -31.08 0.61 -18.91
CA ALA A 345 -32.45 0.87 -19.38
C ALA A 345 -32.47 2.01 -20.41
N PRO A 346 -33.48 2.07 -21.29
CA PRO A 346 -33.56 3.10 -22.35
C PRO A 346 -33.74 4.53 -21.84
N ASP A 347 -34.14 4.72 -20.58
CA ASP A 347 -34.33 6.02 -19.93
C ASP A 347 -33.00 6.68 -19.51
N VAL A 348 -31.89 5.94 -19.51
CA VAL A 348 -30.59 6.45 -19.03
C VAL A 348 -29.99 7.42 -20.02
N ASN A 349 -29.80 8.66 -19.57
CA ASN A 349 -29.14 9.71 -20.33
C ASN A 349 -27.76 10.03 -19.74
N LEU A 350 -26.69 9.48 -20.34
CA LEU A 350 -25.32 9.66 -19.89
C LEU A 350 -24.88 11.13 -19.93
N LYS A 351 -25.40 11.94 -20.84
CA LYS A 351 -25.11 13.36 -20.92
C LYS A 351 -25.64 14.13 -19.69
N THR A 352 -26.84 13.78 -19.24
CA THR A 352 -27.41 14.35 -18.01
C THR A 352 -26.58 13.95 -16.79
N ILE A 353 -26.14 12.69 -16.72
CA ILE A 353 -25.28 12.20 -15.63
C ILE A 353 -23.94 12.93 -15.66
N ALA A 354 -23.32 13.09 -16.84
CA ALA A 354 -22.05 13.82 -17.00
C ALA A 354 -22.14 15.28 -16.57
N ARG A 355 -23.26 15.97 -16.90
CA ARG A 355 -23.53 17.33 -16.41
C ARG A 355 -23.71 17.37 -14.88
N GLY A 356 -24.35 16.35 -14.33
CA GLY A 356 -24.60 16.24 -12.90
C GLY A 356 -23.38 15.84 -12.04
N THR A 357 -22.21 15.62 -12.66
CA THR A 357 -20.97 15.19 -11.97
C THR A 357 -19.78 16.13 -12.22
N PRO A 358 -19.93 17.45 -11.93
CA PRO A 358 -18.83 18.39 -12.12
C PRO A 358 -17.64 18.02 -11.20
N GLY A 359 -16.42 18.09 -11.75
CA GLY A 359 -15.20 17.81 -11.00
C GLY A 359 -14.88 16.34 -10.76
N PHE A 360 -15.72 15.39 -11.19
CA PHE A 360 -15.44 13.96 -11.09
C PHE A 360 -14.27 13.57 -11.98
N SER A 361 -13.37 12.77 -11.42
CA SER A 361 -12.32 12.08 -12.14
C SER A 361 -12.86 10.84 -12.85
N GLY A 362 -12.03 10.23 -13.70
CA GLY A 362 -12.38 8.94 -14.34
C GLY A 362 -12.67 7.84 -13.34
N ALA A 363 -11.94 7.80 -12.23
CA ALA A 363 -12.17 6.84 -11.15
C ALA A 363 -13.50 7.06 -10.41
N ASP A 364 -13.89 8.32 -10.19
CA ASP A 364 -15.17 8.65 -9.56
C ASP A 364 -16.34 8.25 -10.46
N LEU A 365 -16.21 8.46 -11.77
CA LEU A 365 -17.22 8.05 -12.74
C LEU A 365 -17.34 6.52 -12.85
N MET A 366 -16.22 5.80 -12.78
CA MET A 366 -16.22 4.34 -12.72
C MET A 366 -16.93 3.86 -11.44
N ASN A 367 -16.63 4.48 -10.30
CA ASN A 367 -17.28 4.18 -9.03
C ASN A 367 -18.78 4.49 -9.09
N LEU A 368 -19.19 5.60 -9.70
CA LEU A 368 -20.58 5.96 -9.91
C LEU A 368 -21.36 4.88 -10.69
N VAL A 369 -20.80 4.39 -11.79
CA VAL A 369 -21.41 3.30 -12.59
C VAL A 369 -21.53 2.03 -11.76
N ASN A 370 -20.49 1.68 -11.01
CA ASN A 370 -20.50 0.52 -10.14
C ASN A 370 -21.55 0.64 -9.02
N GLU A 371 -21.66 1.79 -8.36
CA GLU A 371 -22.66 2.05 -7.31
C GLU A 371 -24.08 2.00 -7.84
N ALA A 372 -24.32 2.55 -9.04
CA ALA A 372 -25.63 2.46 -9.70
C ALA A 372 -26.01 1.00 -10.00
N ALA A 373 -25.06 0.19 -10.48
CA ALA A 373 -25.29 -1.24 -10.72
C ALA A 373 -25.56 -2.00 -9.40
N LEU A 374 -24.83 -1.70 -8.33
CA LEU A 374 -25.06 -2.28 -7.00
C LEU A 374 -26.44 -1.90 -6.43
N MET A 375 -26.89 -0.65 -6.64
CA MET A 375 -28.22 -0.22 -6.23
C MET A 375 -29.34 -0.91 -7.00
N ALA A 376 -29.18 -1.05 -8.32
CA ALA A 376 -30.11 -1.81 -9.15
C ALA A 376 -30.21 -3.29 -8.68
N ALA A 377 -29.08 -3.92 -8.40
CA ALA A 377 -29.03 -5.28 -7.90
C ALA A 377 -29.73 -5.41 -6.52
N ARG A 378 -29.50 -4.49 -5.60
CA ARG A 378 -30.20 -4.46 -4.28
C ARG A 378 -31.72 -4.32 -4.40
N ARG A 379 -32.20 -3.65 -5.45
CA ARG A 379 -33.61 -3.47 -5.76
C ARG A 379 -34.16 -4.60 -6.63
N ASN A 380 -33.39 -5.67 -6.85
CA ASN A 380 -33.74 -6.81 -7.72
C ASN A 380 -34.14 -6.40 -9.15
N LYS A 381 -33.60 -5.30 -9.67
CA LYS A 381 -33.79 -4.86 -11.05
C LYS A 381 -32.85 -5.60 -12.00
N ARG A 382 -33.29 -5.82 -13.23
CA ARG A 382 -32.49 -6.48 -14.28
C ARG A 382 -31.62 -5.50 -15.08
N MET A 383 -31.95 -4.21 -15.02
CA MET A 383 -31.30 -3.12 -15.76
C MET A 383 -31.11 -1.94 -14.82
N VAL A 384 -30.07 -1.16 -15.05
CA VAL A 384 -29.81 0.08 -14.33
C VAL A 384 -30.59 1.21 -15.00
N MET A 385 -31.42 1.89 -14.25
CA MET A 385 -32.27 3.01 -14.72
C MET A 385 -31.64 4.36 -14.32
N GLN A 386 -32.15 5.47 -14.85
CA GLN A 386 -31.70 6.82 -14.51
C GLN A 386 -31.80 7.08 -12.99
N ALA A 387 -32.83 6.57 -12.33
CA ALA A 387 -33.01 6.74 -10.88
C ALA A 387 -31.87 6.13 -10.06
N GLU A 388 -31.33 4.97 -10.44
CA GLU A 388 -30.19 4.37 -9.75
C GLU A 388 -28.92 5.19 -9.94
N PHE A 389 -28.73 5.83 -11.09
CA PHE A 389 -27.59 6.74 -11.30
C PHE A 389 -27.73 8.01 -10.47
N GLU A 390 -28.94 8.57 -10.32
CA GLU A 390 -29.17 9.74 -9.47
C GLU A 390 -28.90 9.41 -7.99
N ASP A 391 -29.40 8.29 -7.50
CA ASP A 391 -29.16 7.83 -6.12
C ASP A 391 -27.67 7.51 -5.88
N ALA A 392 -27.02 6.89 -6.86
CA ALA A 392 -25.58 6.61 -6.79
C ALA A 392 -24.75 7.89 -6.79
N LYS A 393 -25.11 8.87 -7.62
CA LYS A 393 -24.48 10.20 -7.64
C LYS A 393 -24.59 10.86 -6.27
N ASP A 394 -25.76 10.84 -5.69
CA ASP A 394 -26.00 11.39 -4.35
C ASP A 394 -25.13 10.70 -3.29
N LYS A 395 -25.05 9.37 -3.34
CA LYS A 395 -24.24 8.60 -2.42
C LYS A 395 -22.74 8.89 -2.58
N VAL A 396 -22.25 9.04 -3.80
CA VAL A 396 -20.83 9.34 -4.06
C VAL A 396 -20.48 10.77 -3.65
N MET A 397 -21.34 11.75 -3.95
CA MET A 397 -21.08 13.16 -3.67
C MET A 397 -21.30 13.52 -2.20
N MET A 398 -22.34 12.98 -1.57
CA MET A 398 -22.84 13.39 -0.26
C MET A 398 -22.68 12.33 0.83
N GLY A 399 -22.31 11.11 0.46
CA GLY A 399 -22.27 9.96 1.38
C GLY A 399 -23.61 9.21 1.48
N ALA A 400 -23.60 8.14 2.26
CA ALA A 400 -24.79 7.32 2.46
C ALA A 400 -25.86 8.04 3.31
N GLU A 401 -27.13 7.79 2.99
CA GLU A 401 -28.25 8.25 3.81
C GLU A 401 -28.17 7.67 5.23
N ARG A 402 -28.39 8.52 6.23
CA ARG A 402 -28.40 8.12 7.65
C ARG A 402 -29.84 7.92 8.14
N ARG A 403 -30.54 6.95 7.56
CA ARG A 403 -31.94 6.63 7.93
C ARG A 403 -32.11 6.16 9.38
N SER A 404 -31.03 5.78 10.04
CA SER A 404 -31.04 5.40 11.47
C SER A 404 -31.01 6.59 12.42
N LEU A 405 -30.77 7.79 11.92
CA LEU A 405 -30.81 9.01 12.72
C LEU A 405 -32.27 9.46 12.87
N VAL A 406 -32.81 9.25 14.05
CA VAL A 406 -34.16 9.73 14.39
C VAL A 406 -34.04 11.21 14.74
N MET A 407 -34.51 12.08 13.85
CA MET A 407 -34.65 13.51 14.12
C MET A 407 -36.01 13.80 14.77
N THR A 408 -36.02 14.70 15.74
CA THR A 408 -37.27 15.21 16.30
C THR A 408 -38.01 16.07 15.28
N ASP A 409 -39.31 16.24 15.44
CA ASP A 409 -40.09 17.08 14.52
C ASP A 409 -39.62 18.56 14.54
N GLU A 410 -39.11 19.02 15.69
CA GLU A 410 -38.49 20.35 15.79
C GLU A 410 -37.20 20.44 14.98
N GLU A 411 -36.33 19.44 15.05
CA GLU A 411 -35.09 19.39 14.26
C GLU A 411 -35.37 19.30 12.77
N LYS A 412 -36.37 18.50 12.36
CA LYS A 412 -36.79 18.42 10.96
C LYS A 412 -37.31 19.76 10.46
N MET A 413 -38.16 20.44 11.27
CA MET A 413 -38.69 21.73 10.93
C MET A 413 -37.58 22.77 10.78
N LEU A 414 -36.64 22.82 11.72
CA LEU A 414 -35.50 23.72 11.68
C LEU A 414 -34.64 23.46 10.43
N THR A 415 -34.34 22.22 10.13
CA THR A 415 -33.58 21.82 8.91
C THR A 415 -34.36 22.22 7.65
N ALA A 416 -35.67 22.03 7.60
CA ALA A 416 -36.47 22.40 6.44
C ALA A 416 -36.45 23.92 6.16
N TYR A 417 -36.51 24.75 7.18
CA TYR A 417 -36.36 26.18 7.02
C TYR A 417 -34.93 26.59 6.67
N HIS A 418 -33.93 25.95 7.25
CA HIS A 418 -32.51 26.18 6.93
C HIS A 418 -32.24 25.92 5.45
N GLU A 419 -32.57 24.71 4.96
CA GLU A 419 -32.39 24.36 3.55
C GLU A 419 -33.30 25.14 2.63
N GLY A 420 -34.53 25.43 3.09
CA GLY A 420 -35.44 26.34 2.41
C GLY A 420 -34.83 27.72 2.21
N GLY A 421 -34.15 28.25 3.24
CA GLY A 421 -33.45 29.53 3.19
C GLY A 421 -32.35 29.55 2.10
N HIS A 422 -31.51 28.56 2.06
CA HIS A 422 -30.48 28.40 1.00
C HIS A 422 -31.14 28.35 -0.39
N ALA A 423 -32.20 27.55 -0.56
CA ALA A 423 -32.83 27.36 -1.85
C ALA A 423 -33.54 28.64 -2.34
N ILE A 424 -34.29 29.36 -1.46
CA ILE A 424 -34.96 30.60 -1.83
C ILE A 424 -33.96 31.69 -2.19
N VAL A 425 -32.88 31.84 -1.41
CA VAL A 425 -31.83 32.81 -1.75
C VAL A 425 -31.20 32.43 -3.08
N ALA A 426 -30.87 31.15 -3.32
CA ALA A 426 -30.29 30.69 -4.57
C ALA A 426 -31.21 30.96 -5.79
N LEU A 427 -32.51 30.88 -5.66
CA LEU A 427 -33.46 31.16 -6.74
C LEU A 427 -33.61 32.66 -7.06
N ASN A 428 -33.23 33.56 -6.13
CA ASN A 428 -33.50 34.99 -6.24
C ASN A 428 -32.23 35.87 -6.34
N VAL A 429 -31.02 35.32 -6.15
CA VAL A 429 -29.77 36.07 -6.40
C VAL A 429 -29.50 36.23 -7.89
N LYS A 430 -28.68 37.21 -8.25
CA LYS A 430 -28.47 37.61 -9.66
C LYS A 430 -27.70 36.62 -10.48
N ALA A 431 -26.68 35.99 -9.88
CA ALA A 431 -25.75 35.15 -10.62
C ALA A 431 -25.38 33.88 -9.82
N THR A 432 -26.09 32.79 -10.14
CA THR A 432 -25.87 31.51 -9.48
C THR A 432 -26.11 30.35 -10.43
N ASP A 433 -25.70 29.14 -10.03
CA ASP A 433 -26.05 27.90 -10.71
C ASP A 433 -27.48 27.51 -10.33
N PRO A 434 -28.20 26.84 -11.25
CA PRO A 434 -29.57 26.41 -10.95
C PRO A 434 -29.59 25.42 -9.79
N VAL A 435 -30.60 25.56 -8.93
CA VAL A 435 -30.87 24.60 -7.86
C VAL A 435 -31.26 23.26 -8.52
N HIS A 436 -30.52 22.23 -8.22
CA HIS A 436 -30.79 20.88 -8.71
C HIS A 436 -31.78 20.15 -7.80
N LYS A 437 -31.54 20.21 -6.49
CA LYS A 437 -32.45 19.67 -5.46
C LYS A 437 -32.15 20.22 -4.08
N ALA A 438 -33.15 20.13 -3.20
CA ALA A 438 -33.05 20.37 -1.77
C ALA A 438 -33.56 19.13 -1.00
N THR A 439 -32.89 18.77 0.09
CA THR A 439 -33.23 17.58 0.91
C THR A 439 -33.02 17.85 2.39
N ILE A 440 -33.89 17.30 3.22
CA ILE A 440 -33.74 17.27 4.69
C ILE A 440 -33.37 15.87 5.18
N ILE A 441 -33.06 14.93 4.28
CA ILE A 441 -32.58 13.59 4.66
C ILE A 441 -31.09 13.71 5.08
N PRO A 442 -30.74 13.31 6.31
CA PRO A 442 -29.37 13.39 6.77
C PRO A 442 -28.43 12.52 5.95
N ARG A 443 -27.29 13.10 5.50
CA ARG A 443 -26.23 12.41 4.75
C ARG A 443 -24.86 12.77 5.30
N GLY A 444 -24.02 11.78 5.55
CA GLY A 444 -22.70 12.03 6.09
C GLY A 444 -22.74 12.82 7.41
N ARG A 445 -22.26 14.08 7.40
CA ARG A 445 -22.31 15.01 8.55
C ARG A 445 -23.40 16.06 8.44
N ALA A 446 -24.01 16.22 7.27
CA ALA A 446 -25.05 17.21 7.04
C ALA A 446 -26.43 16.67 7.44
N LEU A 447 -27.27 17.50 8.04
CA LEU A 447 -28.65 17.17 8.38
C LEU A 447 -29.59 17.39 7.19
N GLY A 448 -29.27 18.32 6.31
CA GLY A 448 -29.90 18.58 5.04
C GLY A 448 -28.90 19.13 4.03
N MET A 449 -29.35 19.46 2.82
CA MET A 449 -28.52 20.06 1.80
C MET A 449 -29.33 20.66 0.64
N VAL A 450 -28.85 21.76 0.11
CA VAL A 450 -29.25 22.31 -1.19
C VAL A 450 -28.12 22.11 -2.19
N MET A 451 -28.39 21.36 -3.26
CA MET A 451 -27.43 21.10 -4.32
C MET A 451 -27.71 22.02 -5.52
N GLN A 452 -26.68 22.74 -5.92
CA GLN A 452 -26.63 23.50 -7.16
C GLN A 452 -25.73 22.80 -8.16
N LEU A 453 -26.13 22.69 -9.42
CA LEU A 453 -25.34 22.09 -10.47
C LEU A 453 -25.14 23.09 -11.61
N PRO A 454 -23.88 23.31 -12.04
CA PRO A 454 -23.58 24.18 -13.15
C PRO A 454 -24.10 23.58 -14.46
N GLU A 455 -24.61 24.40 -15.36
CA GLU A 455 -25.01 23.95 -16.71
C GLU A 455 -23.81 23.58 -17.59
N ARG A 456 -22.64 24.12 -17.28
CA ARG A 456 -21.36 23.87 -17.95
C ARG A 456 -20.20 23.96 -16.93
N ASP A 457 -19.08 23.34 -17.25
CA ASP A 457 -17.89 23.49 -16.42
C ASP A 457 -17.42 24.95 -16.41
N LYS A 458 -17.18 25.48 -15.21
CA LYS A 458 -16.75 26.87 -15.00
C LYS A 458 -15.24 26.89 -14.80
N LEU A 459 -14.56 27.65 -15.63
CA LEU A 459 -13.12 27.88 -15.52
C LEU A 459 -12.79 29.06 -14.59
N SER A 460 -13.75 30.00 -14.41
CA SER A 460 -13.59 31.17 -13.56
C SER A 460 -14.94 31.58 -12.98
N MET A 461 -14.90 32.34 -11.88
CA MET A 461 -16.07 32.92 -11.23
C MET A 461 -15.96 34.45 -11.26
N SER A 462 -17.04 35.13 -11.63
CA SER A 462 -17.12 36.58 -11.56
C SER A 462 -17.32 37.06 -10.11
N ARG A 463 -17.01 38.35 -9.84
CA ARG A 463 -17.27 38.98 -8.54
C ARG A 463 -18.77 38.84 -8.14
N GLU A 464 -19.69 39.04 -9.10
CA GLU A 464 -21.11 38.88 -8.87
C GLU A 464 -21.53 37.48 -8.46
N GLN A 465 -20.93 36.45 -9.09
CA GLN A 465 -21.16 35.06 -8.71
C GLN A 465 -20.63 34.74 -7.30
N MET A 466 -19.47 35.31 -6.92
CA MET A 466 -18.90 35.10 -5.59
C MET A 466 -19.75 35.79 -4.51
N THR A 467 -20.22 37.02 -4.74
CA THR A 467 -21.10 37.72 -3.80
C THR A 467 -22.46 37.03 -3.67
N SER A 468 -23.07 36.59 -4.77
CA SER A 468 -24.29 35.78 -4.74
C SER A 468 -24.09 34.47 -3.93
N ARG A 469 -22.92 33.84 -4.07
CA ARG A 469 -22.60 32.64 -3.30
C ARG A 469 -22.45 32.89 -1.80
N LEU A 470 -21.90 34.07 -1.40
CA LEU A 470 -21.90 34.49 0.00
C LEU A 470 -23.32 34.66 0.55
N ALA A 471 -24.22 35.29 -0.21
CA ALA A 471 -25.62 35.43 0.18
C ALA A 471 -26.32 34.07 0.35
N ILE A 472 -26.10 33.14 -0.58
CA ILE A 472 -26.66 31.78 -0.50
C ILE A 472 -26.20 31.07 0.77
N MET A 473 -24.89 31.12 1.10
CA MET A 473 -24.33 30.48 2.31
C MET A 473 -24.94 31.09 3.60
N MET A 474 -25.31 32.35 3.61
CA MET A 474 -25.97 32.97 4.77
C MET A 474 -27.47 32.65 4.86
N GLY A 475 -28.08 32.16 3.77
CA GLY A 475 -29.53 31.95 3.66
C GLY A 475 -30.12 31.03 4.74
N GLY A 476 -29.46 29.93 5.06
CA GLY A 476 -29.91 28.98 6.07
C GLY A 476 -30.00 29.61 7.46
N ARG A 477 -28.91 30.27 7.91
CA ARG A 477 -28.85 30.95 9.20
C ARG A 477 -29.88 32.06 9.30
N VAL A 478 -30.03 32.88 8.26
CA VAL A 478 -31.02 33.98 8.24
C VAL A 478 -32.43 33.43 8.32
N ALA A 479 -32.75 32.34 7.65
CA ALA A 479 -34.05 31.67 7.74
C ALA A 479 -34.35 31.17 9.17
N GLU A 480 -33.36 30.53 9.83
CA GLU A 480 -33.50 30.14 11.24
C GLU A 480 -33.79 31.36 12.14
N GLU A 481 -33.03 32.44 12.01
CA GLU A 481 -33.18 33.65 12.82
C GLU A 481 -34.55 34.32 12.60
N MET A 482 -35.01 34.35 11.35
CA MET A 482 -36.29 34.98 10.97
C MET A 482 -37.50 34.21 11.52
N VAL A 483 -37.43 32.86 11.51
CA VAL A 483 -38.61 32.03 11.85
C VAL A 483 -38.63 31.67 13.34
N PHE A 484 -37.47 31.33 13.91
CA PHE A 484 -37.39 30.84 15.29
C PHE A 484 -36.84 31.88 16.28
N GLY A 485 -36.34 33.03 15.79
CA GLY A 485 -35.75 34.09 16.61
C GLY A 485 -34.27 33.82 16.93
N LYS A 486 -33.57 34.88 17.36
CA LYS A 486 -32.10 34.85 17.60
C LYS A 486 -31.68 33.85 18.65
N GLU A 487 -32.50 33.58 19.65
CA GLU A 487 -32.19 32.67 20.75
C GLU A 487 -32.20 31.18 20.34
N LYS A 488 -32.85 30.84 19.23
CA LYS A 488 -33.00 29.46 18.73
C LYS A 488 -32.14 29.14 17.51
N VAL A 489 -31.27 30.06 17.10
CA VAL A 489 -30.31 29.80 16.03
C VAL A 489 -29.34 28.70 16.46
N THR A 490 -29.12 27.72 15.59
CA THR A 490 -28.30 26.55 15.91
C THR A 490 -26.86 26.66 15.42
N SER A 491 -26.02 25.71 15.85
CA SER A 491 -24.68 25.54 15.32
C SER A 491 -24.67 24.91 13.91
N GLY A 492 -25.82 24.59 13.33
CA GLY A 492 -25.94 23.97 11.99
C GLY A 492 -25.27 24.79 10.89
N ALA A 493 -25.37 26.12 10.98
CA ALA A 493 -24.74 27.04 10.03
C ALA A 493 -23.21 27.20 10.18
N ALA A 494 -22.54 26.44 11.06
CA ALA A 494 -21.08 26.59 11.28
C ALA A 494 -20.25 26.34 10.00
N SER A 495 -20.62 25.34 9.22
CA SER A 495 -19.98 25.03 7.94
C SER A 495 -20.16 26.14 6.91
N ASP A 496 -21.35 26.73 6.84
CA ASP A 496 -21.68 27.80 5.89
C ASP A 496 -20.90 29.06 6.21
N ILE A 497 -20.81 29.41 7.49
CA ILE A 497 -20.04 30.57 7.97
C ILE A 497 -18.55 30.36 7.66
N GLU A 498 -18.01 29.15 7.90
CA GLU A 498 -16.62 28.83 7.61
C GLU A 498 -16.32 28.96 6.11
N GLN A 499 -17.17 28.38 5.27
CA GLN A 499 -17.03 28.45 3.81
C GLN A 499 -17.16 29.88 3.28
N ALA A 500 -18.14 30.65 3.78
CA ALA A 500 -18.31 32.04 3.42
C ALA A 500 -17.10 32.90 3.82
N THR A 501 -16.58 32.71 5.02
CA THR A 501 -15.37 33.40 5.50
C THR A 501 -14.14 33.03 4.64
N LYS A 502 -13.97 31.76 4.28
CA LYS A 502 -12.90 31.31 3.40
C LYS A 502 -12.99 31.92 2.01
N LEU A 503 -14.20 31.94 1.42
CA LEU A 503 -14.45 32.55 0.12
C LEU A 503 -14.15 34.05 0.15
N ALA A 504 -14.70 34.80 1.13
CA ALA A 504 -14.45 36.23 1.29
C ALA A 504 -12.95 36.53 1.48
N ARG A 505 -12.23 35.71 2.25
CA ARG A 505 -10.79 35.86 2.44
C ARG A 505 -10.01 35.67 1.11
N LEU A 506 -10.36 34.66 0.29
CA LEU A 506 -9.78 34.47 -1.02
C LEU A 506 -10.06 35.65 -1.97
N MET A 507 -11.30 36.18 -1.93
CA MET A 507 -11.68 37.38 -2.70
C MET A 507 -10.81 38.59 -2.36
N VAL A 508 -10.51 38.79 -1.08
CA VAL A 508 -9.73 39.91 -0.59
C VAL A 508 -8.24 39.72 -0.80
N THR A 509 -7.70 38.53 -0.47
CA THR A 509 -6.25 38.31 -0.39
C THR A 509 -5.62 37.76 -1.67
N ARG A 510 -6.35 36.98 -2.47
CA ARG A 510 -5.80 36.33 -3.68
C ARG A 510 -6.27 36.95 -4.98
N TRP A 511 -7.55 37.36 -5.02
CA TRP A 511 -8.14 37.80 -6.29
C TRP A 511 -8.26 39.33 -6.41
N GLY A 512 -7.76 40.07 -5.40
CA GLY A 512 -7.71 41.54 -5.45
C GLY A 512 -9.08 42.19 -5.62
N LEU A 513 -10.12 41.59 -5.02
CA LEU A 513 -11.52 42.07 -5.17
C LEU A 513 -11.94 43.07 -4.07
N SER A 514 -10.98 43.59 -3.27
CA SER A 514 -11.19 44.65 -2.32
C SER A 514 -10.72 45.98 -2.88
N ASP A 515 -11.58 47.01 -2.85
CA ASP A 515 -11.25 48.35 -3.34
C ASP A 515 -10.19 49.04 -2.45
N LYS A 516 -10.07 48.65 -1.15
CA LYS A 516 -9.10 49.20 -0.21
C LYS A 516 -7.72 48.59 -0.32
N LEU A 517 -7.64 47.29 -0.61
CA LEU A 517 -6.38 46.55 -0.70
C LEU A 517 -5.83 46.47 -2.13
N GLY A 518 -6.68 46.80 -3.12
CA GLY A 518 -6.32 46.80 -4.53
C GLY A 518 -6.01 45.41 -5.09
N THR A 519 -5.33 45.39 -6.26
CA THR A 519 -4.99 44.17 -7.00
C THR A 519 -3.64 43.60 -6.55
N VAL A 520 -3.47 43.45 -5.24
CA VAL A 520 -2.26 42.88 -4.62
C VAL A 520 -2.59 41.54 -3.98
N ALA A 521 -1.74 40.54 -4.19
CA ALA A 521 -1.90 39.25 -3.54
C ALA A 521 -1.23 39.26 -2.15
N TYR A 522 -2.03 39.11 -1.13
CA TYR A 522 -1.59 38.97 0.27
C TYR A 522 -1.68 37.50 0.67
N GLY A 523 -0.87 36.65 0.04
CA GLY A 523 -0.85 35.21 0.32
C GLY A 523 0.14 34.86 1.41
N GLU A 524 -0.23 33.95 2.31
CA GLU A 524 0.74 33.15 3.02
C GLU A 524 1.46 32.29 1.96
N ASN A 525 2.79 32.38 1.87
CA ASN A 525 3.56 31.38 1.12
C ASN A 525 3.33 30.02 1.80
N GLN A 526 2.43 29.22 1.23
CA GLN A 526 2.16 27.85 1.69
C GLN A 526 3.28 26.87 1.31
N ASP A 527 4.39 27.36 0.76
CA ASP A 527 5.39 26.53 0.10
C ASP A 527 6.43 25.90 1.02
N GLU A 528 6.37 26.13 2.34
CA GLU A 528 7.26 25.45 3.28
C GLU A 528 6.51 24.75 4.41
N VAL A 529 5.98 23.56 4.12
CA VAL A 529 5.66 22.57 5.15
C VAL A 529 6.96 21.88 5.55
N PHE A 530 7.72 22.51 6.43
CA PHE A 530 8.90 21.92 7.02
C PHE A 530 8.46 21.03 8.20
N LEU A 531 8.64 19.70 8.07
CA LEU A 531 8.61 18.70 9.16
C LEU A 531 7.29 18.51 9.94
N GLY A 532 6.13 18.76 9.36
CA GLY A 532 4.88 18.50 10.12
C GLY A 532 4.71 19.37 11.37
N TYR A 533 5.66 20.19 11.72
CA TYR A 533 5.56 21.29 12.67
C TYR A 533 5.28 22.57 11.90
N GLN A 534 4.21 23.24 12.27
CA GLN A 534 4.01 24.64 11.89
C GLN A 534 5.14 25.44 12.52
N VAL A 535 6.26 25.58 11.78
CA VAL A 535 7.27 26.60 12.13
C VAL A 535 6.53 27.93 12.02
N SER A 536 6.61 28.71 13.08
CA SER A 536 5.92 29.99 13.32
C SER A 536 5.58 30.70 12.01
N ARG A 537 4.27 30.87 11.73
CA ARG A 537 3.76 31.67 10.62
C ARG A 537 4.43 33.04 10.69
N GLN A 538 5.46 33.26 9.89
CA GLN A 538 5.91 34.61 9.60
C GLN A 538 4.81 35.23 8.76
N GLN A 539 3.97 36.05 9.39
CA GLN A 539 3.05 36.90 8.66
C GLN A 539 3.90 37.90 7.88
N ASN A 540 3.99 37.69 6.56
CA ASN A 540 4.68 38.61 5.64
C ASN A 540 3.85 39.90 5.37
N ILE A 541 2.87 40.20 6.23
CA ILE A 541 1.97 41.36 6.15
C ILE A 541 2.02 42.15 7.45
N SER A 542 1.98 43.48 7.32
CA SER A 542 1.91 44.36 8.50
C SER A 542 0.59 44.18 9.27
N GLU A 543 0.61 44.46 10.57
CA GLU A 543 -0.58 44.42 11.44
C GLU A 543 -1.73 45.27 10.89
N ALA A 544 -1.42 46.45 10.38
CA ALA A 544 -2.42 47.35 9.76
C ALA A 544 -3.05 46.73 8.52
N THR A 545 -2.29 46.01 7.69
CA THR A 545 -2.82 45.30 6.53
C THR A 545 -3.68 44.12 6.96
N ALA A 546 -3.28 43.37 8.00
CA ALA A 546 -4.08 42.25 8.53
C ALA A 546 -5.43 42.73 9.07
N GLN A 547 -5.45 43.82 9.82
CA GLN A 547 -6.69 44.46 10.30
C GLN A 547 -7.60 44.92 9.13
N THR A 548 -7.00 45.47 8.07
CA THR A 548 -7.75 45.86 6.87
C THR A 548 -8.33 44.66 6.13
N ILE A 549 -7.58 43.55 6.02
CA ILE A 549 -8.07 42.29 5.46
C ILE A 549 -9.26 41.76 6.25
N ASP A 550 -9.16 41.70 7.58
CA ASP A 550 -10.25 41.22 8.43
C ASP A 550 -11.49 42.11 8.36
N ALA A 551 -11.31 43.42 8.27
CA ALA A 551 -12.43 44.37 8.09
C ALA A 551 -13.12 44.20 6.71
N GLU A 552 -12.36 44.00 5.63
CA GLU A 552 -12.94 43.79 4.30
C GLU A 552 -13.58 42.40 4.17
N VAL A 553 -13.03 41.34 4.77
CA VAL A 553 -13.66 40.02 4.86
C VAL A 553 -15.00 40.10 5.58
N ARG A 554 -15.03 40.74 6.76
CA ARG A 554 -16.26 40.94 7.52
C ARG A 554 -17.30 41.69 6.71
N LYS A 555 -16.91 42.79 6.04
CA LYS A 555 -17.78 43.57 5.17
C LYS A 555 -18.44 42.74 4.07
N LEU A 556 -17.68 41.84 3.42
CA LEU A 556 -18.24 40.99 2.36
C LEU A 556 -19.23 39.95 2.91
N VAL A 557 -18.93 39.33 4.06
CA VAL A 557 -19.84 38.37 4.70
C VAL A 557 -21.09 39.03 5.21
N GLU A 558 -20.99 40.22 5.85
CA GLU A 558 -22.14 41.02 6.31
C GLU A 558 -23.00 41.52 5.15
N ALA A 559 -22.38 41.88 4.01
CA ALA A 559 -23.12 42.24 2.81
C ALA A 559 -23.94 41.07 2.27
N GLY A 560 -23.35 39.86 2.21
CA GLY A 560 -24.04 38.62 1.84
C GLY A 560 -25.20 38.30 2.80
N ASN A 561 -24.98 38.47 4.11
CA ASN A 561 -26.03 38.28 5.12
C ASN A 561 -27.20 39.28 4.96
N ALA A 562 -26.89 40.56 4.66
CA ALA A 562 -27.91 41.58 4.43
C ALA A 562 -28.73 41.30 3.15
N GLU A 563 -28.07 40.87 2.06
CA GLU A 563 -28.72 40.45 0.80
C GLU A 563 -29.65 39.26 1.03
N ALA A 564 -29.18 38.22 1.74
CA ALA A 564 -30.00 37.06 2.10
C ALA A 564 -31.20 37.45 2.95
N THR A 565 -31.02 38.37 3.92
CA THR A 565 -32.10 38.88 4.79
C THR A 565 -33.15 39.63 3.98
N GLN A 566 -32.74 40.46 3.05
CA GLN A 566 -33.66 41.17 2.18
C GLN A 566 -34.48 40.21 1.33
N ILE A 567 -33.82 39.26 0.63
CA ILE A 567 -34.49 38.28 -0.22
C ILE A 567 -35.49 37.44 0.57
N LEU A 568 -35.11 36.95 1.75
CA LEU A 568 -35.97 36.09 2.57
C LEU A 568 -37.15 36.87 3.18
N ASN A 569 -37.00 38.16 3.49
CA ASN A 569 -38.11 39.00 3.88
C ASN A 569 -39.12 39.22 2.74
N ASP A 570 -38.63 39.52 1.53
CA ASP A 570 -39.45 39.74 0.34
C ASP A 570 -40.16 38.46 -0.11
N LYS A 571 -39.56 37.28 0.15
CA LYS A 571 -40.02 35.97 -0.29
C LYS A 571 -40.42 35.04 0.87
N ARG A 572 -40.92 35.63 1.98
CA ARG A 572 -41.26 34.85 3.18
C ARG A 572 -42.35 33.81 2.92
N SER A 573 -43.36 34.14 2.11
CA SER A 573 -44.39 33.17 1.71
C SER A 573 -43.82 31.97 0.96
N ASP A 574 -42.87 32.23 0.07
CA ASP A 574 -42.24 31.19 -0.74
C ASP A 574 -41.39 30.26 0.15
N LEU A 575 -40.68 30.82 1.16
CA LEU A 575 -39.94 30.06 2.17
C LEU A 575 -40.85 29.13 2.97
N GLU A 576 -42.02 29.62 3.43
CA GLU A 576 -42.99 28.83 4.19
C GLU A 576 -43.55 27.67 3.36
N VAL A 577 -43.88 27.94 2.09
CA VAL A 577 -44.37 26.92 1.16
C VAL A 577 -43.30 25.85 0.90
N LEU A 578 -42.06 26.27 0.68
CA LEU A 578 -40.96 25.37 0.43
C LEU A 578 -40.61 24.51 1.67
N ALA A 579 -40.56 25.13 2.86
CA ALA A 579 -40.26 24.39 4.10
C ALA A 579 -41.33 23.32 4.38
N ARG A 580 -42.64 23.63 4.18
CA ARG A 580 -43.72 22.63 4.27
C ARG A 580 -43.58 21.53 3.24
N GLY A 581 -43.18 21.87 2.00
CA GLY A 581 -42.90 20.87 0.95
C GLY A 581 -41.73 19.95 1.31
N LEU A 582 -40.67 20.50 1.90
CA LEU A 582 -39.54 19.69 2.38
C LEU A 582 -39.91 18.76 3.53
N LEU A 583 -40.78 19.21 4.45
CA LEU A 583 -41.31 18.36 5.53
C LEU A 583 -42.20 17.23 5.00
N GLU A 584 -42.98 17.47 3.93
CA GLU A 584 -43.89 16.48 3.34
C GLU A 584 -43.17 15.48 2.44
N PHE A 585 -42.27 15.96 1.58
CA PHE A 585 -41.63 15.17 0.53
C PHE A 585 -40.19 14.78 0.84
N GLU A 586 -39.59 15.32 1.91
CA GLU A 586 -38.20 15.15 2.37
C GLU A 586 -37.11 15.55 1.35
N THR A 587 -37.37 15.43 0.06
CA THR A 587 -36.48 15.83 -1.04
C THR A 587 -37.29 16.41 -2.17
N LEU A 588 -36.90 17.57 -2.70
CA LEU A 588 -37.50 18.23 -3.84
C LEU A 588 -36.45 18.53 -4.91
N THR A 589 -36.75 18.25 -6.17
CA THR A 589 -35.94 18.68 -7.31
C THR A 589 -36.11 20.17 -7.57
N GLY A 590 -35.16 20.81 -8.28
CA GLY A 590 -35.21 22.21 -8.61
C GLY A 590 -36.48 22.63 -9.38
N ASP A 591 -37.03 21.77 -10.23
CA ASP A 591 -38.25 22.00 -10.96
C ASP A 591 -39.49 21.84 -10.04
N GLU A 592 -39.51 20.80 -9.18
CA GLU A 592 -40.56 20.66 -8.15
C GLU A 592 -40.59 21.85 -7.17
N ILE A 593 -39.41 22.42 -6.82
CA ILE A 593 -39.34 23.61 -5.97
C ILE A 593 -40.02 24.80 -6.67
N LYS A 594 -39.70 25.04 -7.95
CA LYS A 594 -40.33 26.12 -8.73
C LYS A 594 -41.83 25.92 -8.90
N ASP A 595 -42.27 24.68 -9.20
CA ASP A 595 -43.68 24.37 -9.33
C ASP A 595 -44.42 24.56 -8.01
N LEU A 596 -43.83 24.16 -6.88
CA LEU A 596 -44.43 24.30 -5.55
C LEU A 596 -44.62 25.77 -5.16
N ILE A 597 -43.60 26.62 -5.43
CA ILE A 597 -43.71 28.09 -5.19
C ILE A 597 -44.79 28.69 -6.07
N ASN A 598 -45.00 28.19 -7.29
CA ASN A 598 -46.07 28.63 -8.20
C ASN A 598 -47.44 28.00 -7.89
N GLY A 599 -47.59 27.29 -6.77
CA GLY A 599 -48.86 26.70 -6.32
C GLY A 599 -49.21 25.37 -6.94
N LYS A 600 -48.27 24.73 -7.68
CA LYS A 600 -48.45 23.39 -8.26
C LYS A 600 -47.85 22.36 -7.32
N ARG A 601 -48.64 21.38 -6.90
CA ARG A 601 -48.15 20.29 -6.07
C ARG A 601 -47.35 19.23 -6.90
N PRO A 602 -46.20 18.77 -6.42
CA PRO A 602 -45.47 17.66 -7.07
C PRO A 602 -46.35 16.41 -7.12
N VAL A 603 -46.53 15.85 -8.33
CA VAL A 603 -47.26 14.60 -8.50
C VAL A 603 -46.22 13.46 -8.48
N ARG A 604 -46.13 12.74 -7.37
CA ARG A 604 -45.32 11.52 -7.26
C ARG A 604 -46.26 10.33 -7.34
N GLU A 605 -46.05 9.46 -8.34
CA GLU A 605 -46.66 8.15 -8.33
C GLU A 605 -46.17 7.42 -7.04
N SER A 606 -47.13 7.09 -6.18
CA SER A 606 -46.82 6.29 -4.98
C SER A 606 -46.31 4.94 -5.40
N VAL A 607 -44.99 4.77 -5.39
CA VAL A 607 -44.38 3.45 -5.45
C VAL A 607 -44.78 2.76 -4.15
N ILE A 608 -45.83 1.94 -4.22
CA ILE A 608 -46.21 1.01 -3.14
C ILE A 608 -44.99 0.09 -2.96
N GLU A 609 -44.11 0.40 -2.03
CA GLU A 609 -43.10 -0.56 -1.57
C GLU A 609 -43.85 -1.77 -1.00
N PRO A 610 -43.67 -2.97 -1.54
CA PRO A 610 -44.21 -4.15 -0.91
C PRO A 610 -43.62 -4.24 0.49
N THR A 611 -44.46 -4.12 1.51
CA THR A 611 -44.11 -4.32 2.92
C THR A 611 -43.80 -5.80 3.15
N THR A 612 -42.65 -6.23 2.73
CA THR A 612 -42.07 -7.49 3.20
C THR A 612 -41.36 -7.20 4.52
N PRO A 613 -41.65 -7.92 5.60
CA PRO A 613 -40.97 -7.75 6.86
C PRO A 613 -39.47 -7.98 6.65
N ARG A 614 -38.66 -6.96 6.95
CA ARG A 614 -37.20 -7.03 6.86
C ARG A 614 -36.71 -8.07 7.87
N GLY A 615 -36.41 -9.28 7.39
CA GLY A 615 -35.58 -10.22 8.11
C GLY A 615 -34.23 -9.54 8.41
N SER A 616 -33.72 -9.69 9.63
CA SER A 616 -32.42 -9.20 10.07
C SER A 616 -31.35 -9.49 9.02
N ALA A 617 -30.64 -8.45 8.55
CA ALA A 617 -29.53 -8.56 7.61
C ALA A 617 -28.25 -9.16 8.27
N VAL A 618 -28.34 -9.60 9.51
CA VAL A 618 -27.26 -10.32 10.19
C VAL A 618 -27.42 -11.80 9.84
N PRO A 619 -26.46 -12.41 9.11
CA PRO A 619 -26.48 -13.85 8.90
C PRO A 619 -26.51 -14.53 10.27
N PRO A 620 -27.36 -15.55 10.49
CA PRO A 620 -27.33 -16.30 11.75
C PRO A 620 -25.92 -16.86 11.93
N ALA A 621 -25.33 -16.64 13.12
CA ALA A 621 -24.02 -17.19 13.47
C ALA A 621 -24.02 -18.68 13.11
N GLY A 622 -23.17 -19.07 12.17
CA GLY A 622 -23.13 -20.43 11.67
C GLY A 622 -22.89 -21.38 12.82
N LYS A 623 -23.74 -22.44 12.93
CA LYS A 623 -23.48 -23.57 13.83
C LYS A 623 -22.04 -24.04 13.59
N PRO A 624 -21.26 -24.36 14.64
CA PRO A 624 -19.92 -24.89 14.47
C PRO A 624 -19.99 -26.14 13.57
N ARG A 625 -19.17 -26.15 12.53
CA ARG A 625 -18.99 -27.32 11.66
C ARG A 625 -18.59 -28.49 12.55
N SER A 626 -19.43 -29.53 12.62
CA SER A 626 -19.06 -30.82 13.17
C SER A 626 -17.82 -31.33 12.45
N ALA A 627 -16.83 -31.79 13.22
CA ALA A 627 -15.61 -32.41 12.70
C ALA A 627 -15.96 -33.56 11.74
N PRO A 628 -15.18 -33.78 10.68
CA PRO A 628 -15.39 -34.94 9.81
C PRO A 628 -15.21 -36.23 10.63
N PRO A 629 -15.98 -37.28 10.33
CA PRO A 629 -15.84 -38.57 11.03
C PRO A 629 -14.45 -39.16 10.73
N PRO A 630 -13.84 -39.92 11.66
CA PRO A 630 -12.59 -40.58 11.44
C PRO A 630 -12.73 -41.61 10.31
N THR A 631 -11.77 -41.59 9.38
CA THR A 631 -11.61 -42.63 8.34
C THR A 631 -11.31 -43.96 9.01
N GLY A 632 -12.32 -44.81 9.10
CA GLY A 632 -12.24 -46.18 9.61
C GLY A 632 -12.30 -47.18 8.48
N GLU A 633 -11.31 -48.04 8.45
CA GLU A 633 -11.23 -49.42 7.99
C GLU A 633 -11.86 -49.79 6.62
N VAL A 634 -10.97 -50.08 5.71
CA VAL A 634 -11.23 -50.80 4.46
C VAL A 634 -11.53 -52.28 4.83
N ALA A 635 -12.75 -52.72 4.59
CA ALA A 635 -13.13 -54.15 4.64
C ALA A 635 -12.56 -54.86 3.39
N PRO A 636 -12.05 -56.12 3.54
CA PRO A 636 -11.53 -56.89 2.40
C PRO A 636 -12.67 -57.38 1.50
N GLN A 637 -12.48 -57.22 0.19
CA GLN A 637 -13.36 -57.80 -0.83
C GLN A 637 -13.12 -59.32 -0.91
N PRO A 638 -14.17 -60.16 -1.08
CA PRO A 638 -14.02 -61.55 -1.38
C PRO A 638 -13.61 -61.76 -2.85
N GLN A 639 -12.60 -62.59 -3.03
CA GLN A 639 -12.24 -63.13 -4.34
C GLN A 639 -13.31 -64.15 -4.77
N GLY A 640 -13.78 -64.00 -5.98
CA GLY A 640 -14.58 -64.93 -6.74
C GLY A 640 -14.46 -64.58 -8.21
#